data_78649dcf831378493845a27b1b3fcd07
#
_entry.id   78649dcf831378493845a27b1b3fcd07
#
_cell.length_a   1.000
_cell.length_b   1.000
_cell.length_c   1.000
_cell.angle_alpha   90.00
_cell.angle_beta   90.00
_cell.angle_gamma   90.00
#
_symmetry.space_group_name_H-M   'P 1'
#
loop_
_entity.id
_entity.type
_entity.pdbx_description
1 polymer ?
#
loop_
_entity_poly.entity_id
_entity_poly.type
_entity_poly.pdbx_seq_one_letter_code
_entity_poly.pdbx_strand_id
1 'polypeptide(L)'
;MLILNNISKNYGKKRKKRCCFQGVNLEFSPSSFSVITGEKGSGKTTLINIIAGIDSPDEGEVNFNTTIINEKNKDEYRRKYVGYIGQERLVDDQFSIDDLFKSTFMMIGKEFCKDNLIKALLELNLFDNKEEIEIIITKDSKDLNKFQKLKIEIACAMLKNPAILILDEPFISIEEKEKQTLLSYLKRNIKNRIIIASSEDSTSFQEITNQEIALKDQSVVITKKYSQNNEKDSSTYESNSKIQYKNTLHTAFHRLRKNRALMVLSMIFCLITTLIFSFTFNIFTCDTNSVNLKTQLKNGSIDCFLYFETGYWDHGSEFMQTKRYSISKEQQKRIETYTEGKCAPYYNLGLNLAMLPANRVHTSWTYKFLNMNSFVEVNPSTGTKDLSLTRYESLNHETTCRLPETLEEVAISDLAAETFKECGLVEERSDKGDEISVFYPEKVDDLIGRKLYNGLVITGIYTTIDRPLDYWGQYLTKTTPIAEGEEKDPLLNYYRNGRSLSQCFFLKEGYHELLHNPSYFSGPNAYYVILHGKYREDMAFINSFNQGLKYVSLRNKYSAYTREYSHETMIKTWAIIFIPLLINYFLTAFYFSINHKKFSKETMALREMGASKNFIGFISFLQSGIMNTIVFVITFLMMFILGSVLNSMSITPYYTPTILTIFIMVVMHLIVSLSVFNRTKKKIR
;
A
#
# COMPACT_ATOMS: atom_id res chain seq x y z
N MET A 1 26.95 -42.37 -22.06
CA MET A 1 26.14 -42.82 -23.20
C MET A 1 24.81 -42.08 -23.19
N LEU A 2 24.35 -41.58 -24.35
CA LEU A 2 23.07 -40.88 -24.51
C LEU A 2 22.22 -41.67 -25.53
N ILE A 3 20.99 -42.00 -25.13
CA ILE A 3 20.08 -42.85 -25.90
C ILE A 3 18.73 -42.16 -26.04
N LEU A 4 18.22 -42.12 -27.26
CA LEU A 4 16.88 -41.70 -27.62
C LEU A 4 16.05 -42.90 -27.99
N ASN A 5 14.93 -43.15 -27.31
CA ASN A 5 14.07 -44.29 -27.54
C ASN A 5 12.70 -43.84 -28.04
N ASN A 6 12.36 -44.18 -29.27
CA ASN A 6 11.05 -43.95 -29.89
C ASN A 6 10.55 -42.49 -29.81
N ILE A 7 11.44 -41.54 -30.05
CA ILE A 7 11.16 -40.11 -29.93
C ILE A 7 10.25 -39.63 -31.05
N SER A 8 9.11 -39.04 -30.71
CA SER A 8 8.19 -38.39 -31.63
C SER A 8 7.92 -36.94 -31.21
N LYS A 9 7.77 -36.05 -32.20
CA LYS A 9 7.47 -34.63 -31.94
C LYS A 9 6.49 -34.05 -32.96
N ASN A 10 5.45 -33.38 -32.46
CA ASN A 10 4.45 -32.70 -33.28
C ASN A 10 4.31 -31.24 -32.85
N TYR A 11 4.07 -30.35 -33.80
CA TYR A 11 3.78 -28.94 -33.49
C TYR A 11 2.37 -28.56 -34.00
N GLY A 12 1.73 -27.61 -33.32
CA GLY A 12 0.44 -27.04 -33.69
C GLY A 12 -0.70 -27.30 -32.71
N LYS A 13 -1.84 -26.65 -32.92
CA LYS A 13 -3.05 -26.83 -32.12
C LYS A 13 -3.83 -28.08 -32.57
N LYS A 14 -4.64 -28.66 -31.65
CA LYS A 14 -5.36 -29.94 -31.79
C LYS A 14 -5.92 -30.29 -33.16
N ARG A 15 -6.26 -29.30 -34.02
CA ARG A 15 -6.84 -29.53 -35.38
C ARG A 15 -5.85 -29.37 -36.54
N LYS A 16 -4.61 -28.89 -36.28
CA LYS A 16 -3.55 -28.71 -37.32
C LYS A 16 -2.21 -29.11 -36.72
N LYS A 17 -2.07 -30.39 -36.34
CA LYS A 17 -0.77 -30.94 -35.92
C LYS A 17 0.09 -31.18 -37.15
N ARG A 18 1.32 -30.67 -37.15
CA ARG A 18 2.36 -30.97 -38.13
C ARG A 18 3.37 -31.88 -37.45
N CYS A 19 3.53 -33.08 -37.98
CA CYS A 19 4.57 -34.00 -37.53
C CYS A 19 5.94 -33.43 -37.90
N CYS A 20 6.87 -33.42 -36.96
CA CYS A 20 8.25 -33.04 -37.17
C CYS A 20 9.10 -34.29 -37.49
N PHE A 21 8.98 -35.30 -36.63
CA PHE A 21 9.54 -36.63 -36.82
C PHE A 21 8.81 -37.63 -35.91
N GLN A 22 8.93 -38.94 -36.24
CA GLN A 22 8.24 -40.00 -35.52
C GLN A 22 9.14 -41.21 -35.34
N GLY A 23 9.12 -41.81 -34.09
CA GLY A 23 9.76 -43.09 -33.82
C GLY A 23 11.29 -43.07 -33.88
N VAL A 24 11.92 -41.95 -33.59
CA VAL A 24 13.37 -41.77 -33.70
C VAL A 24 14.09 -42.58 -32.62
N ASN A 25 14.99 -43.46 -33.05
CA ASN A 25 15.88 -44.21 -32.18
C ASN A 25 17.34 -43.88 -32.52
N LEU A 26 18.08 -43.30 -31.57
CA LEU A 26 19.47 -42.87 -31.75
C LEU A 26 20.29 -43.19 -30.50
N GLU A 27 21.57 -43.47 -30.75
CA GLU A 27 22.54 -43.73 -29.70
C GLU A 27 23.81 -42.92 -29.98
N PHE A 28 24.27 -42.19 -28.94
CA PHE A 28 25.51 -41.41 -28.99
C PHE A 28 26.49 -42.00 -27.97
N SER A 29 27.60 -42.49 -28.49
CA SER A 29 28.65 -43.09 -27.64
C SER A 29 29.52 -42.02 -27.00
N PRO A 30 30.08 -42.30 -25.81
CA PRO A 30 31.13 -41.44 -25.22
C PRO A 30 32.31 -41.24 -26.18
N SER A 31 32.97 -40.10 -26.07
CA SER A 31 34.16 -39.74 -26.89
C SER A 31 33.88 -39.78 -28.40
N SER A 32 32.69 -39.33 -28.82
CA SER A 32 32.26 -39.32 -30.22
C SER A 32 31.80 -37.95 -30.71
N PHE A 33 31.93 -37.76 -32.03
CA PHE A 33 31.38 -36.59 -32.73
C PHE A 33 30.30 -37.05 -33.70
N SER A 34 29.11 -36.55 -33.53
CA SER A 34 27.94 -36.88 -34.39
C SER A 34 27.46 -35.61 -35.11
N VAL A 35 27.17 -35.75 -36.40
CA VAL A 35 26.59 -34.67 -37.24
C VAL A 35 25.17 -35.01 -37.62
N ILE A 36 24.26 -34.08 -37.36
CA ILE A 36 22.86 -34.16 -37.76
C ILE A 36 22.66 -33.29 -39.01
N THR A 37 22.35 -33.91 -40.14
CA THR A 37 22.20 -33.22 -41.43
C THR A 37 20.75 -33.20 -41.90
N GLY A 38 20.42 -32.27 -42.80
CA GLY A 38 19.10 -32.17 -43.39
C GLY A 38 18.77 -30.75 -43.88
N GLU A 39 17.77 -30.63 -44.73
CA GLU A 39 17.34 -29.35 -45.25
C GLU A 39 16.84 -28.38 -44.17
N LYS A 40 16.74 -27.09 -44.52
CA LYS A 40 16.15 -26.09 -43.67
C LYS A 40 14.70 -26.42 -43.31
N GLY A 41 14.36 -26.51 -42.04
CA GLY A 41 13.03 -26.88 -41.58
C GLY A 41 12.77 -28.39 -41.45
N SER A 42 13.77 -29.27 -41.68
CA SER A 42 13.66 -30.72 -41.46
C SER A 42 13.46 -31.17 -40.03
N GLY A 43 13.70 -30.29 -39.05
CA GLY A 43 13.57 -30.62 -37.63
C GLY A 43 14.89 -30.79 -36.87
N LYS A 44 16.06 -30.44 -37.44
CA LYS A 44 17.38 -30.52 -36.79
C LYS A 44 17.39 -29.83 -35.42
N THR A 45 17.04 -28.55 -35.40
CA THR A 45 16.97 -27.76 -34.14
C THR A 45 15.99 -28.35 -33.12
N THR A 46 14.86 -28.91 -33.59
CA THR A 46 13.89 -29.58 -32.72
C THR A 46 14.50 -30.82 -32.05
N LEU A 47 15.19 -31.68 -32.85
CA LEU A 47 15.83 -32.86 -32.31
C LEU A 47 16.96 -32.51 -31.33
N ILE A 48 17.77 -31.52 -31.68
CA ILE A 48 18.83 -30.99 -30.85
C ILE A 48 18.27 -30.43 -29.54
N ASN A 49 17.16 -29.67 -29.55
CA ASN A 49 16.52 -29.13 -28.37
C ASN A 49 15.97 -30.23 -27.44
N ILE A 50 15.47 -31.35 -28.01
CA ILE A 50 15.07 -32.50 -27.20
C ILE A 50 16.29 -33.18 -26.57
N ILE A 51 17.36 -33.40 -27.35
CA ILE A 51 18.61 -33.95 -26.85
C ILE A 51 19.19 -33.08 -25.75
N ALA A 52 19.14 -31.77 -25.90
CA ALA A 52 19.61 -30.82 -24.91
C ALA A 52 18.71 -30.74 -23.65
N GLY A 53 17.51 -31.34 -23.69
CA GLY A 53 16.50 -31.16 -22.62
C GLY A 53 15.89 -29.77 -22.57
N ILE A 54 15.99 -28.96 -23.60
CA ILE A 54 15.32 -27.65 -23.75
C ILE A 54 13.85 -27.87 -24.04
N ASP A 55 13.52 -28.76 -24.97
CA ASP A 55 12.18 -29.21 -25.32
C ASP A 55 11.98 -30.67 -24.83
N SER A 56 10.73 -31.08 -24.70
CA SER A 56 10.38 -32.46 -24.34
C SER A 56 9.73 -33.17 -25.55
N PRO A 57 10.00 -34.46 -25.76
CA PRO A 57 9.30 -35.23 -26.79
C PRO A 57 7.81 -35.35 -26.44
N ASP A 58 6.96 -35.57 -27.45
CA ASP A 58 5.55 -35.89 -27.22
C ASP A 58 5.39 -37.39 -26.88
N GLU A 59 6.24 -38.26 -27.49
CA GLU A 59 6.32 -39.69 -27.20
C GLU A 59 7.78 -40.11 -27.13
N GLY A 60 8.05 -41.19 -26.40
CA GLY A 60 9.39 -41.72 -26.20
C GLY A 60 10.14 -41.04 -25.05
N GLU A 61 11.40 -41.41 -24.88
CA GLU A 61 12.23 -40.96 -23.78
C GLU A 61 13.70 -40.75 -24.18
N VAL A 62 14.33 -39.78 -23.50
CA VAL A 62 15.76 -39.51 -23.61
C VAL A 62 16.44 -40.04 -22.35
N ASN A 63 17.45 -40.89 -22.52
CA ASN A 63 18.22 -41.51 -21.46
C ASN A 63 19.67 -41.06 -21.52
N PHE A 64 20.16 -40.48 -20.41
CA PHE A 64 21.58 -40.19 -20.24
C PHE A 64 22.17 -41.06 -19.12
N ASN A 65 23.11 -41.93 -19.49
CA ASN A 65 23.60 -43.03 -18.68
C ASN A 65 22.42 -43.92 -18.19
N THR A 66 22.14 -43.92 -16.89
CA THR A 66 21.02 -44.67 -16.28
C THR A 66 19.82 -43.80 -15.96
N THR A 67 19.81 -42.51 -16.34
CA THR A 67 18.80 -41.54 -15.91
C THR A 67 17.89 -41.15 -17.07
N ILE A 68 16.58 -41.34 -16.92
CA ILE A 68 15.55 -40.83 -17.85
C ILE A 68 15.41 -39.32 -17.64
N ILE A 69 15.53 -38.55 -18.72
CA ILE A 69 15.38 -37.08 -18.69
C ILE A 69 13.89 -36.75 -18.84
N ASN A 70 13.34 -36.06 -17.86
CA ASN A 70 11.93 -35.67 -17.80
C ASN A 70 11.75 -34.22 -17.30
N GLU A 71 10.51 -33.75 -17.22
CA GLU A 71 10.19 -32.37 -16.81
C GLU A 71 10.75 -31.97 -15.42
N LYS A 72 11.01 -32.93 -14.52
CA LYS A 72 11.50 -32.65 -13.15
C LYS A 72 13.02 -32.48 -13.12
N ASN A 73 13.75 -33.20 -13.95
CA ASN A 73 15.23 -33.24 -13.92
C ASN A 73 15.91 -32.60 -15.12
N LYS A 74 15.20 -32.23 -16.18
CA LYS A 74 15.80 -31.67 -17.41
C LYS A 74 16.58 -30.37 -17.19
N ASP A 75 16.20 -29.53 -16.23
CA ASP A 75 16.92 -28.30 -15.91
C ASP A 75 18.26 -28.63 -15.24
N GLU A 76 18.29 -29.63 -14.35
CA GLU A 76 19.51 -30.15 -13.72
C GLU A 76 20.42 -30.84 -14.73
N TYR A 77 19.85 -31.67 -15.62
CA TYR A 77 20.55 -32.30 -16.71
C TYR A 77 21.29 -31.27 -17.58
N ARG A 78 20.60 -30.21 -18.04
CA ARG A 78 21.25 -29.11 -18.78
C ARG A 78 22.36 -28.43 -17.99
N ARG A 79 22.10 -28.15 -16.72
CA ARG A 79 23.07 -27.46 -15.88
C ARG A 79 24.33 -28.27 -15.68
N LYS A 80 24.21 -29.56 -15.41
CA LYS A 80 25.33 -30.41 -15.07
C LYS A 80 26.07 -31.01 -16.26
N TYR A 81 25.35 -31.39 -17.30
CA TYR A 81 25.90 -32.26 -18.32
C TYR A 81 25.92 -31.66 -19.73
N VAL A 82 25.11 -30.67 -20.03
CA VAL A 82 24.95 -30.16 -21.39
C VAL A 82 25.56 -28.77 -21.56
N GLY A 83 26.49 -28.63 -22.51
CA GLY A 83 26.88 -27.34 -23.10
C GLY A 83 26.10 -27.15 -24.40
N TYR A 84 25.33 -26.08 -24.52
CA TYR A 84 24.50 -25.82 -25.70
C TYR A 84 24.86 -24.49 -26.32
N ILE A 85 25.04 -24.49 -27.64
CA ILE A 85 25.27 -23.31 -28.46
C ILE A 85 24.18 -23.32 -29.58
N GLY A 86 23.26 -22.37 -29.46
CA GLY A 86 22.15 -22.22 -30.37
C GLY A 86 22.51 -21.59 -31.73
N GLN A 87 21.57 -21.61 -32.65
CA GLN A 87 21.72 -20.99 -33.98
C GLN A 87 21.84 -19.46 -33.88
N GLU A 88 21.04 -18.84 -32.99
CA GLU A 88 21.10 -17.38 -32.74
C GLU A 88 22.20 -17.05 -31.71
N ARG A 89 23.04 -16.07 -32.04
CA ARG A 89 24.06 -15.60 -31.09
C ARG A 89 23.45 -14.85 -29.92
N LEU A 90 23.86 -15.19 -28.71
CA LEU A 90 23.36 -14.59 -27.45
C LEU A 90 23.92 -13.20 -27.24
N VAL A 91 25.21 -13.01 -27.57
CA VAL A 91 25.91 -11.73 -27.34
C VAL A 91 25.48 -10.69 -28.36
N ASP A 92 24.86 -9.61 -27.86
CA ASP A 92 24.45 -8.44 -28.64
C ASP A 92 24.44 -7.16 -27.77
N ASP A 93 23.86 -6.08 -28.29
CA ASP A 93 23.76 -4.79 -27.59
C ASP A 93 22.95 -4.84 -26.28
N GLN A 94 22.07 -5.82 -26.17
CA GLN A 94 21.19 -5.98 -24.98
C GLN A 94 21.79 -6.93 -23.95
N PHE A 95 22.65 -7.88 -24.40
CA PHE A 95 23.26 -8.87 -23.53
C PHE A 95 24.76 -8.90 -23.78
N SER A 96 25.51 -8.20 -22.92
CA SER A 96 26.94 -8.00 -23.07
C SER A 96 27.75 -9.26 -22.73
N ILE A 97 29.02 -9.27 -23.15
CA ILE A 97 29.99 -10.32 -22.82
C ILE A 97 30.07 -10.52 -21.30
N ASP A 98 30.17 -9.40 -20.57
CA ASP A 98 30.29 -9.41 -19.11
C ASP A 98 29.03 -10.01 -18.46
N ASP A 99 27.84 -9.68 -18.98
CA ASP A 99 26.56 -10.24 -18.52
C ASP A 99 26.49 -11.76 -18.75
N LEU A 100 26.96 -12.22 -19.91
CA LEU A 100 27.00 -13.65 -20.25
C LEU A 100 27.95 -14.41 -19.31
N PHE A 101 29.15 -13.92 -19.08
CA PHE A 101 30.11 -14.56 -18.18
C PHE A 101 29.63 -14.52 -16.72
N LYS A 102 29.07 -13.41 -16.24
CA LYS A 102 28.45 -13.33 -14.90
C LYS A 102 27.35 -14.37 -14.72
N SER A 103 26.50 -14.50 -15.75
CA SER A 103 25.41 -15.49 -15.73
C SER A 103 25.96 -16.92 -15.71
N THR A 104 27.04 -17.19 -16.48
CA THR A 104 27.72 -18.48 -16.52
C THR A 104 28.33 -18.84 -15.15
N PHE A 105 29.08 -17.91 -14.54
CA PHE A 105 29.69 -18.12 -13.23
C PHE A 105 28.64 -18.34 -12.12
N MET A 106 27.53 -17.61 -12.17
CA MET A 106 26.40 -17.81 -11.26
C MET A 106 25.82 -19.24 -11.40
N MET A 107 25.67 -19.73 -12.63
CA MET A 107 25.11 -21.07 -12.91
C MET A 107 26.05 -22.21 -12.52
N ILE A 108 27.38 -22.01 -12.59
CA ILE A 108 28.37 -23.01 -12.15
C ILE A 108 28.76 -22.90 -10.68
N GLY A 109 28.19 -21.92 -9.95
CA GLY A 109 28.42 -21.74 -8.52
C GLY A 109 29.79 -21.19 -8.15
N LYS A 110 30.46 -20.50 -9.06
CA LYS A 110 31.76 -19.84 -8.84
C LYS A 110 31.60 -18.33 -8.67
N GLU A 111 32.49 -17.72 -7.91
CA GLU A 111 32.54 -16.27 -7.76
C GLU A 111 33.13 -15.64 -9.04
N PHE A 112 32.40 -14.64 -9.58
CA PHE A 112 32.84 -13.91 -10.75
C PHE A 112 33.79 -12.78 -10.35
N CYS A 113 35.05 -12.89 -10.78
CA CYS A 113 35.95 -11.76 -10.85
C CYS A 113 36.77 -11.86 -12.16
N LYS A 114 37.35 -10.73 -12.60
CA LYS A 114 38.06 -10.64 -13.88
C LYS A 114 39.26 -11.61 -13.96
N ASP A 115 39.97 -11.74 -12.87
CA ASP A 115 41.15 -12.63 -12.81
C ASP A 115 40.76 -14.11 -12.89
N ASN A 116 39.72 -14.50 -12.17
CA ASN A 116 39.14 -15.85 -12.24
C ASN A 116 38.63 -16.19 -13.64
N LEU A 117 38.02 -15.21 -14.31
CA LEU A 117 37.55 -15.37 -15.69
C LEU A 117 38.74 -15.58 -16.63
N ILE A 118 39.76 -14.72 -16.60
CA ILE A 118 40.92 -14.83 -17.48
C ILE A 118 41.62 -16.18 -17.27
N LYS A 119 41.82 -16.58 -16.00
CA LYS A 119 42.44 -17.87 -15.66
C LYS A 119 41.62 -19.04 -16.25
N ALA A 120 40.32 -19.02 -16.02
CA ALA A 120 39.42 -20.09 -16.52
C ALA A 120 39.36 -20.16 -18.06
N LEU A 121 39.44 -19.01 -18.75
CA LEU A 121 39.45 -18.96 -20.22
C LEU A 121 40.80 -19.44 -20.79
N LEU A 122 41.92 -19.17 -20.14
CA LEU A 122 43.22 -19.70 -20.52
C LEU A 122 43.27 -21.23 -20.41
N GLU A 123 42.71 -21.80 -19.34
CA GLU A 123 42.62 -23.25 -19.13
C GLU A 123 41.82 -23.98 -20.23
N LEU A 124 40.91 -23.30 -20.93
CA LEU A 124 40.16 -23.89 -22.04
C LEU A 124 40.98 -24.11 -23.30
N ASN A 125 42.10 -23.42 -23.46
CA ASN A 125 42.93 -23.45 -24.68
C ASN A 125 42.12 -23.14 -25.97
N LEU A 126 41.14 -22.27 -25.88
CA LEU A 126 40.32 -21.80 -27.00
C LEU A 126 40.79 -20.47 -27.56
N PHE A 127 41.53 -19.71 -26.77
CA PHE A 127 42.15 -18.42 -27.09
C PHE A 127 43.64 -18.58 -27.17
N ASP A 128 44.28 -17.84 -28.07
CA ASP A 128 45.70 -18.00 -28.35
C ASP A 128 46.60 -17.54 -27.19
N ASN A 129 46.23 -16.44 -26.54
CA ASN A 129 46.98 -15.87 -25.43
C ASN A 129 46.08 -15.03 -24.50
N LYS A 130 46.67 -14.55 -23.40
CA LYS A 130 46.02 -13.69 -22.42
C LYS A 130 45.58 -12.34 -23.02
N GLU A 131 46.37 -11.80 -23.94
CA GLU A 131 46.09 -10.50 -24.57
C GLU A 131 44.81 -10.57 -25.42
N GLU A 132 44.62 -11.65 -26.20
CA GLU A 132 43.37 -11.88 -26.95
C GLU A 132 42.14 -11.91 -26.03
N ILE A 133 42.23 -12.59 -24.89
CA ILE A 133 41.16 -12.66 -23.91
C ILE A 133 40.85 -11.26 -23.35
N GLU A 134 41.86 -10.51 -22.94
CA GLU A 134 41.68 -9.15 -22.40
C GLU A 134 41.07 -8.20 -23.41
N ILE A 135 41.49 -8.27 -24.68
CA ILE A 135 40.90 -7.49 -25.78
C ILE A 135 39.43 -7.88 -25.97
N ILE A 136 39.11 -9.16 -26.05
CA ILE A 136 37.75 -9.63 -26.31
C ILE A 136 36.81 -9.24 -25.17
N ILE A 137 37.18 -9.42 -23.91
CA ILE A 137 36.29 -9.11 -22.77
C ILE A 137 36.07 -7.61 -22.55
N THR A 138 36.97 -6.76 -23.11
CA THR A 138 36.83 -5.29 -23.00
C THR A 138 36.13 -4.65 -24.20
N LYS A 139 35.96 -5.36 -25.32
CA LYS A 139 35.26 -4.87 -26.51
C LYS A 139 33.77 -4.75 -26.27
N ASP A 140 33.17 -3.75 -26.91
CA ASP A 140 31.72 -3.69 -27.01
C ASP A 140 31.17 -4.86 -27.86
N SER A 141 30.04 -5.38 -27.49
CA SER A 141 29.37 -6.50 -28.18
C SER A 141 29.14 -6.22 -29.68
N LYS A 142 29.10 -4.94 -30.06
CA LYS A 142 28.91 -4.47 -31.45
C LYS A 142 30.16 -4.67 -32.29
N ASP A 143 31.34 -4.56 -31.65
CA ASP A 143 32.65 -4.58 -32.31
C ASP A 143 33.19 -6.00 -32.51
N LEU A 144 32.45 -7.01 -32.03
CA LEU A 144 32.81 -8.41 -32.19
C LEU A 144 32.26 -8.96 -33.52
N ASN A 145 33.12 -9.65 -34.27
CA ASN A 145 32.66 -10.45 -35.42
C ASN A 145 31.93 -11.73 -34.97
N LYS A 146 31.28 -12.43 -35.90
CA LYS A 146 30.48 -13.62 -35.62
C LYS A 146 31.31 -14.75 -35.00
N PHE A 147 32.52 -14.92 -35.43
CA PHE A 147 33.44 -15.94 -34.90
C PHE A 147 33.86 -15.66 -33.47
N GLN A 148 34.19 -14.42 -33.14
CA GLN A 148 34.48 -14.01 -31.76
C GLN A 148 33.30 -14.25 -30.83
N LYS A 149 32.11 -13.92 -31.25
CA LYS A 149 30.88 -14.23 -30.51
C LYS A 149 30.68 -15.74 -30.29
N LEU A 150 30.93 -16.54 -31.33
CA LEU A 150 30.89 -18.00 -31.24
C LEU A 150 31.95 -18.55 -30.27
N LYS A 151 33.16 -18.04 -30.30
CA LYS A 151 34.24 -18.41 -29.34
C LYS A 151 33.84 -18.16 -27.93
N ILE A 152 33.22 -16.98 -27.64
CA ILE A 152 32.76 -16.61 -26.30
C ILE A 152 31.63 -17.57 -25.84
N GLU A 153 30.69 -17.89 -26.69
CA GLU A 153 29.57 -18.78 -26.33
C GLU A 153 30.08 -20.22 -26.08
N ILE A 154 31.01 -20.70 -26.89
CA ILE A 154 31.67 -22.00 -26.68
C ILE A 154 32.44 -21.98 -25.35
N ALA A 155 33.20 -20.90 -25.07
CA ALA A 155 33.91 -20.76 -23.81
C ALA A 155 32.94 -20.84 -22.62
N CYS A 156 31.82 -20.13 -22.65
CA CYS A 156 30.77 -20.19 -21.62
C CYS A 156 30.18 -21.61 -21.42
N ALA A 157 29.93 -22.33 -22.53
CA ALA A 157 29.48 -23.72 -22.46
C ALA A 157 30.57 -24.64 -21.87
N MET A 158 31.80 -24.46 -22.24
CA MET A 158 32.95 -25.28 -21.81
C MET A 158 33.39 -25.01 -20.37
N LEU A 159 33.17 -23.80 -19.83
CA LEU A 159 33.43 -23.48 -18.42
C LEU A 159 32.59 -24.36 -17.46
N LYS A 160 31.50 -24.92 -17.94
CA LYS A 160 30.68 -25.91 -17.20
C LYS A 160 31.30 -27.30 -17.17
N ASN A 161 32.33 -27.53 -18.00
CA ASN A 161 32.91 -28.85 -18.26
C ASN A 161 31.83 -29.90 -18.63
N PRO A 162 31.06 -29.68 -19.72
CA PRO A 162 29.90 -30.53 -20.05
C PRO A 162 30.33 -31.90 -20.56
N ALA A 163 29.55 -32.93 -20.23
CA ALA A 163 29.70 -34.27 -20.81
C ALA A 163 29.17 -34.34 -22.25
N ILE A 164 28.25 -33.48 -22.61
CA ILE A 164 27.61 -33.38 -23.92
C ILE A 164 27.75 -31.93 -24.40
N LEU A 165 28.38 -31.71 -25.56
CA LEU A 165 28.47 -30.41 -26.21
C LEU A 165 27.62 -30.41 -27.45
N ILE A 166 26.68 -29.50 -27.55
CA ILE A 166 25.73 -29.38 -28.67
C ILE A 166 25.97 -28.08 -29.41
N LEU A 167 26.06 -28.14 -30.73
CA LEU A 167 26.32 -27.00 -31.60
C LEU A 167 25.25 -26.96 -32.70
N ASP A 168 24.31 -26.01 -32.65
CA ASP A 168 23.27 -25.88 -33.67
C ASP A 168 23.73 -24.91 -34.78
N GLU A 169 24.03 -25.47 -35.96
CA GLU A 169 24.52 -24.75 -37.13
C GLU A 169 25.65 -23.75 -36.83
N PRO A 170 26.77 -24.18 -36.20
CA PRO A 170 27.79 -23.25 -35.64
C PRO A 170 28.51 -22.47 -36.73
N PHE A 171 28.61 -22.95 -37.93
CA PHE A 171 29.46 -22.40 -39.02
C PHE A 171 28.73 -21.47 -39.98
N ILE A 172 27.48 -21.09 -39.70
CA ILE A 172 26.79 -20.13 -40.55
C ILE A 172 27.54 -18.80 -40.61
N SER A 173 27.95 -18.41 -41.79
CA SER A 173 28.70 -17.16 -42.06
C SER A 173 30.03 -17.03 -41.30
N ILE A 174 30.74 -18.14 -41.12
CA ILE A 174 32.12 -18.20 -40.57
C ILE A 174 33.07 -18.46 -41.71
N GLU A 175 34.23 -17.80 -41.70
CA GLU A 175 35.27 -17.96 -42.71
C GLU A 175 35.95 -19.35 -42.61
N GLU A 176 36.51 -19.88 -43.71
CA GLU A 176 37.07 -21.22 -43.72
C GLU A 176 38.25 -21.38 -42.78
N LYS A 177 39.13 -20.36 -42.66
CA LYS A 177 40.25 -20.36 -41.73
C LYS A 177 39.77 -20.44 -40.27
N GLU A 178 38.72 -19.72 -39.93
CA GLU A 178 38.11 -19.70 -38.61
C GLU A 178 37.40 -21.04 -38.27
N LYS A 179 36.78 -21.69 -39.26
CA LYS A 179 36.24 -23.06 -39.16
C LYS A 179 37.31 -24.06 -38.79
N GLN A 180 38.46 -24.06 -39.51
CA GLN A 180 39.56 -24.98 -39.24
C GLN A 180 40.11 -24.84 -37.83
N THR A 181 40.25 -23.61 -37.34
CA THR A 181 40.65 -23.34 -35.95
C THR A 181 39.67 -24.01 -34.97
N LEU A 182 38.38 -23.85 -35.18
CA LEU A 182 37.38 -24.42 -34.27
C LEU A 182 37.29 -25.94 -34.38
N LEU A 183 37.40 -26.52 -35.61
CA LEU A 183 37.44 -27.95 -35.81
C LEU A 183 38.62 -28.60 -35.08
N SER A 184 39.80 -27.96 -35.10
CA SER A 184 40.99 -28.41 -34.37
C SER A 184 40.77 -28.38 -32.84
N TYR A 185 40.02 -27.37 -32.35
CA TYR A 185 39.64 -27.29 -30.94
C TYR A 185 38.63 -28.40 -30.58
N LEU A 186 37.61 -28.59 -31.37
CA LEU A 186 36.60 -29.64 -31.14
C LEU A 186 37.25 -31.03 -31.18
N LYS A 187 38.15 -31.33 -32.14
CA LYS A 187 38.89 -32.60 -32.28
C LYS A 187 39.64 -32.95 -30.99
N ARG A 188 40.32 -31.96 -30.37
CA ARG A 188 41.03 -32.15 -29.10
C ARG A 188 40.08 -32.48 -27.93
N ASN A 189 38.86 -31.97 -28.00
CA ASN A 189 37.87 -32.11 -26.92
C ASN A 189 36.93 -33.33 -27.07
N ILE A 190 37.02 -34.11 -28.13
CA ILE A 190 36.19 -35.31 -28.33
C ILE A 190 36.48 -36.40 -27.30
N LYS A 191 37.77 -36.58 -26.90
CA LYS A 191 38.24 -37.71 -26.07
C LYS A 191 37.45 -37.88 -24.75
N ASN A 192 36.82 -36.82 -24.25
CA ASN A 192 36.21 -36.84 -22.92
C ASN A 192 34.69 -36.48 -22.96
N ARG A 193 34.06 -36.37 -24.13
CA ARG A 193 32.67 -35.94 -24.22
C ARG A 193 31.94 -36.40 -25.50
N ILE A 194 30.63 -36.30 -25.48
CA ILE A 194 29.80 -36.47 -26.68
C ILE A 194 29.67 -35.08 -27.31
N ILE A 195 30.04 -34.96 -28.61
CA ILE A 195 29.84 -33.71 -29.35
C ILE A 195 28.80 -33.96 -30.42
N ILE A 196 27.77 -33.14 -30.47
CA ILE A 196 26.69 -33.24 -31.49
C ILE A 196 26.59 -31.90 -32.21
N ALA A 197 26.75 -31.88 -33.50
CA ALA A 197 26.59 -30.69 -34.33
C ALA A 197 25.45 -30.86 -35.36
N SER A 198 24.72 -29.78 -35.66
CA SER A 198 23.86 -29.75 -36.82
C SER A 198 24.48 -28.99 -37.98
N SER A 199 24.16 -29.37 -39.20
CA SER A 199 24.57 -28.69 -40.42
C SER A 199 23.56 -28.97 -41.55
N GLU A 200 23.55 -28.15 -42.59
CA GLU A 200 22.79 -28.49 -43.82
C GLU A 200 23.42 -29.65 -44.54
N ASP A 201 24.77 -29.73 -44.54
CA ASP A 201 25.55 -30.83 -45.10
C ASP A 201 26.62 -31.34 -44.09
N SER A 202 27.21 -32.50 -44.32
CA SER A 202 28.23 -33.09 -43.47
C SER A 202 29.68 -32.66 -43.86
N THR A 203 29.84 -31.96 -44.96
CA THR A 203 31.17 -31.64 -45.53
C THR A 203 32.04 -30.85 -44.59
N SER A 204 31.44 -29.92 -43.86
CA SER A 204 32.11 -29.07 -42.90
C SER A 204 32.74 -29.82 -41.71
N PHE A 205 32.31 -31.06 -41.41
CA PHE A 205 32.78 -31.84 -40.25
C PHE A 205 33.38 -33.19 -40.60
N GLN A 206 33.60 -33.49 -41.90
CA GLN A 206 34.07 -34.82 -42.39
C GLN A 206 35.27 -35.37 -41.64
N GLU A 207 36.25 -34.50 -41.30
CA GLU A 207 37.52 -34.91 -40.66
C GLU A 207 37.39 -35.40 -39.21
N ILE A 208 36.29 -35.03 -38.53
CA ILE A 208 36.08 -35.30 -37.10
C ILE A 208 34.86 -36.16 -36.81
N THR A 209 34.00 -36.43 -37.83
CA THR A 209 32.72 -37.10 -37.69
C THR A 209 32.88 -38.60 -37.48
N ASN A 210 32.32 -39.11 -36.37
CA ASN A 210 32.20 -40.55 -36.10
C ASN A 210 30.82 -41.13 -36.55
N GLN A 211 29.77 -40.30 -36.54
CA GLN A 211 28.45 -40.70 -36.90
C GLN A 211 27.74 -39.59 -37.67
N GLU A 212 27.12 -39.94 -38.80
CA GLU A 212 26.32 -39.04 -39.61
C GLU A 212 24.85 -39.48 -39.56
N ILE A 213 23.96 -38.51 -39.24
CA ILE A 213 22.53 -38.73 -39.02
C ILE A 213 21.77 -37.77 -39.99
N ALA A 214 21.03 -38.33 -40.95
CA ALA A 214 20.24 -37.52 -41.88
C ALA A 214 18.77 -37.46 -41.48
N LEU A 215 18.21 -36.24 -41.45
CA LEU A 215 16.79 -36.01 -41.30
C LEU A 215 16.16 -35.79 -42.70
N LYS A 216 15.36 -36.75 -43.16
CA LYS A 216 14.64 -36.69 -44.44
C LYS A 216 13.21 -37.21 -44.21
N ASP A 217 12.23 -36.58 -44.84
CA ASP A 217 10.84 -37.04 -44.89
C ASP A 217 10.25 -37.43 -43.52
N GLN A 218 10.49 -36.61 -42.50
CA GLN A 218 10.04 -36.84 -41.11
C GLN A 218 10.65 -38.10 -40.44
N SER A 219 11.62 -38.71 -41.10
CA SER A 219 12.38 -39.87 -40.59
C SER A 219 13.84 -39.51 -40.33
N VAL A 220 14.45 -40.27 -39.43
CA VAL A 220 15.87 -40.12 -39.10
C VAL A 220 16.61 -41.38 -39.51
N VAL A 221 17.64 -41.22 -40.36
CA VAL A 221 18.41 -42.32 -40.87
C VAL A 221 19.89 -42.12 -40.54
N ILE A 222 20.56 -43.15 -40.02
CA ILE A 222 21.99 -43.14 -39.79
C ILE A 222 22.66 -43.48 -41.14
N THR A 223 23.30 -42.51 -41.78
CA THR A 223 23.91 -42.67 -43.10
C THR A 223 25.32 -43.25 -43.06
N LYS A 224 26.09 -42.92 -41.99
CA LYS A 224 27.43 -43.45 -41.76
C LYS A 224 27.68 -43.71 -40.27
N LYS A 225 28.31 -44.83 -39.94
CA LYS A 225 28.81 -45.14 -38.59
C LYS A 225 30.21 -45.72 -38.75
N TYR A 226 31.19 -45.01 -38.22
CA TYR A 226 32.58 -45.48 -38.23
C TYR A 226 32.82 -46.28 -36.93
N SER A 227 33.44 -47.50 -37.08
CA SER A 227 33.75 -48.36 -35.94
C SER A 227 34.81 -47.68 -35.03
N GLN A 228 34.45 -47.51 -33.81
CA GLN A 228 35.41 -47.05 -32.78
C GLN A 228 36.09 -48.23 -32.11
N ASN A 229 37.42 -48.13 -31.89
CA ASN A 229 38.09 -48.98 -30.93
C ASN A 229 37.53 -48.68 -29.53
N ASN A 230 36.89 -49.66 -28.92
CA ASN A 230 36.28 -49.58 -27.59
C ASN A 230 37.35 -49.50 -26.51
N GLU A 231 37.86 -48.33 -26.24
CA GLU A 231 38.42 -48.04 -24.93
C GLU A 231 37.28 -47.65 -24.02
N LYS A 232 36.94 -48.56 -23.11
CA LYS A 232 35.98 -48.34 -22.03
C LYS A 232 36.62 -47.44 -20.97
N ASP A 233 36.73 -46.14 -21.21
CA ASP A 233 37.00 -45.19 -20.16
C ASP A 233 35.65 -44.79 -19.51
N SER A 234 35.31 -45.46 -18.40
CA SER A 234 34.22 -45.09 -17.52
C SER A 234 34.68 -43.91 -16.62
N SER A 235 34.92 -42.77 -17.22
CA SER A 235 35.09 -41.55 -16.42
C SER A 235 33.73 -41.14 -15.86
N THR A 236 33.55 -41.30 -14.57
CA THR A 236 32.40 -40.76 -13.83
C THR A 236 32.47 -39.23 -13.90
N TYR A 237 31.59 -38.64 -14.69
CA TYR A 237 31.43 -37.20 -14.80
C TYR A 237 30.78 -36.66 -13.52
N GLU A 238 31.56 -36.15 -12.59
CA GLU A 238 31.03 -35.38 -11.44
C GLU A 238 31.09 -33.89 -11.79
N SER A 239 29.94 -33.30 -12.08
CA SER A 239 29.83 -31.85 -12.16
C SER A 239 29.24 -31.31 -10.84
N ASN A 240 30.07 -30.62 -10.10
CA ASN A 240 29.68 -29.93 -8.85
C ASN A 240 29.01 -28.56 -9.08
N SER A 241 28.02 -28.47 -9.96
CA SER A 241 27.37 -27.19 -10.25
C SER A 241 26.19 -26.95 -9.28
N LYS A 242 26.40 -26.14 -8.27
CA LYS A 242 25.31 -25.64 -7.38
C LYS A 242 25.06 -24.16 -7.69
N ILE A 243 23.83 -23.79 -7.95
CA ILE A 243 23.45 -22.38 -8.18
C ILE A 243 23.73 -21.55 -6.93
N GLN A 244 24.48 -20.46 -7.07
CA GLN A 244 24.70 -19.51 -5.98
C GLN A 244 23.58 -18.48 -5.95
N TYR A 245 22.63 -18.64 -5.03
CA TYR A 245 21.55 -17.68 -4.83
C TYR A 245 22.03 -16.30 -4.34
N LYS A 246 23.22 -16.20 -3.72
CA LYS A 246 23.79 -14.92 -3.28
C LYS A 246 23.94 -13.91 -4.43
N ASN A 247 24.26 -14.40 -5.62
CA ASN A 247 24.46 -13.56 -6.79
C ASN A 247 23.16 -13.17 -7.51
N THR A 248 22.01 -13.74 -7.14
CA THR A 248 20.72 -13.40 -7.76
C THR A 248 20.25 -11.99 -7.43
N LEU A 249 20.53 -11.50 -6.21
CA LEU A 249 20.27 -10.11 -5.83
C LEU A 249 21.08 -9.13 -6.69
N HIS A 250 22.35 -9.42 -6.91
CA HIS A 250 23.21 -8.59 -7.76
C HIS A 250 22.67 -8.56 -9.21
N THR A 251 22.26 -9.70 -9.75
CA THR A 251 21.64 -9.79 -11.08
C THR A 251 20.34 -8.98 -11.15
N ALA A 252 19.51 -9.06 -10.11
CA ALA A 252 18.27 -8.29 -10.03
C ALA A 252 18.55 -6.77 -10.03
N PHE A 253 19.51 -6.31 -9.23
CA PHE A 253 19.96 -4.91 -9.22
C PHE A 253 20.55 -4.48 -10.57
N HIS A 254 21.37 -5.32 -11.19
CA HIS A 254 21.97 -5.01 -12.49
C HIS A 254 20.92 -4.80 -13.57
N ARG A 255 19.91 -5.67 -13.64
CA ARG A 255 18.76 -5.52 -14.55
C ARG A 255 17.97 -4.22 -14.31
N LEU A 256 17.76 -3.85 -13.05
CA LEU A 256 17.09 -2.58 -12.71
C LEU A 256 17.91 -1.40 -13.21
N ARG A 257 19.25 -1.43 -12.97
CA ARG A 257 20.17 -0.36 -13.36
C ARG A 257 20.30 -0.18 -14.88
N LYS A 258 20.17 -1.25 -15.65
CA LYS A 258 20.30 -1.23 -17.12
C LYS A 258 19.10 -0.52 -17.80
N ASN A 259 17.98 -0.34 -17.10
CA ASN A 259 16.79 0.35 -17.62
C ASN A 259 16.31 1.47 -16.70
N ARG A 260 17.24 2.33 -16.27
CA ARG A 260 17.03 3.37 -15.23
C ARG A 260 15.83 4.27 -15.51
N ALA A 261 15.73 4.81 -16.73
CA ALA A 261 14.68 5.77 -17.06
C ALA A 261 13.26 5.17 -16.88
N LEU A 262 13.03 3.99 -17.45
CA LEU A 262 11.74 3.30 -17.33
C LEU A 262 11.48 2.84 -15.89
N MET A 263 12.54 2.43 -15.17
CA MET A 263 12.44 2.06 -13.75
C MET A 263 12.00 3.26 -12.90
N VAL A 264 12.70 4.41 -13.04
CA VAL A 264 12.38 5.63 -12.28
C VAL A 264 10.97 6.11 -12.59
N LEU A 265 10.59 6.14 -13.87
CA LEU A 265 9.22 6.52 -14.27
C LEU A 265 8.18 5.59 -13.64
N SER A 266 8.39 4.29 -13.70
CA SER A 266 7.48 3.30 -13.07
C SER A 266 7.42 3.49 -11.55
N MET A 267 8.57 3.76 -10.89
CA MET A 267 8.61 4.01 -9.45
C MET A 267 7.86 5.30 -9.05
N ILE A 268 7.97 6.37 -9.84
CA ILE A 268 7.24 7.62 -9.59
C ILE A 268 5.72 7.36 -9.65
N PHE A 269 5.24 6.67 -10.69
CA PHE A 269 3.82 6.33 -10.77
C PHE A 269 3.35 5.42 -9.64
N CYS A 270 4.16 4.41 -9.28
CA CYS A 270 3.85 3.53 -8.14
C CYS A 270 3.84 4.33 -6.82
N LEU A 271 4.75 5.28 -6.65
CA LEU A 271 4.80 6.15 -5.48
C LEU A 271 3.53 7.00 -5.38
N ILE A 272 3.14 7.68 -6.45
CA ILE A 272 1.93 8.51 -6.48
C ILE A 272 0.69 7.68 -6.13
N THR A 273 0.51 6.53 -6.78
CA THR A 273 -0.65 5.66 -6.54
C THR A 273 -0.67 5.09 -5.13
N THR A 274 0.50 4.74 -4.58
CA THR A 274 0.62 4.22 -3.22
C THR A 274 0.37 5.31 -2.18
N LEU A 275 0.82 6.55 -2.43
CA LEU A 275 0.53 7.71 -1.59
C LEU A 275 -0.97 8.02 -1.56
N ILE A 276 -1.61 8.09 -2.72
CA ILE A 276 -3.06 8.33 -2.83
C ILE A 276 -3.82 7.26 -2.05
N PHE A 277 -3.47 5.98 -2.25
CA PHE A 277 -4.09 4.88 -1.52
C PHE A 277 -3.89 5.02 -0.02
N SER A 278 -2.64 5.21 0.44
CA SER A 278 -2.30 5.30 1.86
C SER A 278 -3.01 6.45 2.54
N PHE A 279 -3.07 7.59 1.87
CA PHE A 279 -3.75 8.78 2.36
C PHE A 279 -5.26 8.56 2.48
N THR A 280 -5.89 8.09 1.41
CA THR A 280 -7.33 7.83 1.36
C THR A 280 -7.73 6.75 2.36
N PHE A 281 -6.98 5.66 2.43
CA PHE A 281 -7.25 4.57 3.35
C PHE A 281 -7.06 4.98 4.80
N ASN A 282 -6.05 5.80 5.11
CA ASN A 282 -5.79 6.29 6.45
C ASN A 282 -6.91 7.23 6.93
N ILE A 283 -7.38 8.14 6.09
CA ILE A 283 -8.56 8.98 6.39
C ILE A 283 -9.78 8.11 6.68
N PHE A 284 -9.96 7.06 5.89
CA PHE A 284 -11.11 6.19 6.00
C PHE A 284 -11.12 5.30 7.26
N THR A 285 -9.95 4.80 7.67
CA THR A 285 -9.82 3.92 8.84
C THR A 285 -9.60 4.69 10.14
N CYS A 286 -9.43 6.01 10.07
CA CYS A 286 -9.20 6.83 11.25
C CYS A 286 -10.47 6.88 12.10
N ASP A 287 -10.36 6.47 13.36
CA ASP A 287 -11.39 6.71 14.34
C ASP A 287 -11.37 8.19 14.75
N THR A 288 -12.23 8.96 14.07
CA THR A 288 -12.35 10.41 14.27
C THR A 288 -12.66 10.78 15.72
N ASN A 289 -13.40 9.94 16.44
CA ASN A 289 -13.74 10.18 17.85
C ASN A 289 -12.52 10.06 18.75
N SER A 290 -11.74 8.98 18.62
CA SER A 290 -10.50 8.80 19.40
C SER A 290 -9.46 9.87 19.09
N VAL A 291 -9.39 10.31 17.84
CA VAL A 291 -8.42 11.32 17.42
C VAL A 291 -8.80 12.71 17.94
N ASN A 292 -10.08 13.09 17.81
CA ASN A 292 -10.58 14.36 18.33
C ASN A 292 -10.43 14.42 19.85
N LEU A 293 -10.76 13.33 20.54
CA LEU A 293 -10.56 13.23 21.97
C LEU A 293 -9.09 13.38 22.35
N LYS A 294 -8.15 12.69 21.66
CA LYS A 294 -6.70 12.85 21.88
C LYS A 294 -6.21 14.28 21.63
N THR A 295 -6.78 14.97 20.65
CA THR A 295 -6.39 16.36 20.34
C THR A 295 -6.91 17.32 21.42
N GLN A 296 -8.13 17.13 21.88
CA GLN A 296 -8.68 17.88 23.02
C GLN A 296 -7.85 17.66 24.28
N LEU A 297 -7.48 16.40 24.56
CA LEU A 297 -6.61 16.02 25.68
C LEU A 297 -5.22 16.67 25.62
N LYS A 298 -4.64 16.75 24.43
CA LYS A 298 -3.32 17.38 24.21
C LYS A 298 -3.36 18.88 24.44
N ASN A 299 -4.50 19.52 24.21
CA ASN A 299 -4.71 20.95 24.42
C ASN A 299 -5.10 21.28 25.89
N GLY A 300 -5.16 20.28 26.77
CA GLY A 300 -5.26 20.48 28.23
C GLY A 300 -6.65 20.71 28.79
N SER A 301 -7.70 20.70 27.95
CA SER A 301 -9.09 20.82 28.43
C SER A 301 -10.05 20.05 27.55
N ILE A 302 -10.85 19.20 28.18
CA ILE A 302 -12.05 18.63 27.56
C ILE A 302 -13.24 19.16 28.33
N ASP A 303 -14.01 19.97 27.62
CA ASP A 303 -15.33 20.36 28.06
C ASP A 303 -16.35 19.32 27.52
N CYS A 304 -17.14 18.77 28.39
CA CYS A 304 -18.18 17.84 27.99
C CYS A 304 -19.36 17.84 28.99
N PHE A 305 -20.52 17.43 28.50
CA PHE A 305 -21.65 17.10 29.35
C PHE A 305 -21.66 15.61 29.65
N LEU A 306 -21.71 15.26 30.92
CA LEU A 306 -21.93 13.90 31.41
C LEU A 306 -23.39 13.72 31.74
N TYR A 307 -24.05 12.71 31.25
CA TYR A 307 -25.47 12.43 31.50
C TYR A 307 -25.78 10.95 31.44
N PHE A 308 -26.85 10.53 32.12
CA PHE A 308 -27.37 9.18 32.01
C PHE A 308 -28.57 9.14 31.08
N GLU A 309 -28.55 8.21 30.15
CA GLU A 309 -29.60 8.03 29.16
C GLU A 309 -29.84 6.54 28.88
N THR A 310 -31.10 6.11 28.93
CA THR A 310 -31.51 4.78 28.50
C THR A 310 -32.51 4.89 27.36
N GLY A 311 -32.29 4.04 26.33
CA GLY A 311 -33.28 3.88 25.28
C GLY A 311 -34.39 2.91 25.70
N TYR A 312 -35.65 3.22 25.39
CA TYR A 312 -36.79 2.34 25.58
C TYR A 312 -37.70 2.41 24.36
N TRP A 313 -38.37 1.30 24.08
CA TRP A 313 -39.40 1.26 23.05
C TRP A 313 -40.76 1.65 23.68
N ASP A 314 -41.37 2.69 23.15
CA ASP A 314 -42.73 3.04 23.48
C ASP A 314 -43.67 2.24 22.58
N HIS A 315 -44.61 1.52 23.18
CA HIS A 315 -45.55 0.64 22.48
C HIS A 315 -46.45 1.34 21.43
N GLY A 316 -46.34 2.62 21.24
CA GLY A 316 -47.08 3.42 20.24
C GLY A 316 -46.18 4.16 19.23
N SER A 317 -44.87 4.07 19.32
CA SER A 317 -43.97 4.79 18.43
C SER A 317 -43.10 3.84 17.59
N GLU A 318 -42.90 4.20 16.30
CA GLU A 318 -41.99 3.48 15.41
C GLU A 318 -40.52 3.73 15.76
N PHE A 319 -40.23 4.63 16.70
CA PHE A 319 -38.87 5.05 17.05
C PHE A 319 -38.55 4.76 18.50
N MET A 320 -37.31 4.36 18.76
CA MET A 320 -36.76 4.20 20.11
C MET A 320 -36.71 5.58 20.81
N GLN A 321 -37.42 5.71 21.89
CA GLN A 321 -37.37 6.92 22.73
C GLN A 321 -36.22 6.82 23.73
N THR A 322 -35.64 7.96 24.10
CA THR A 322 -34.58 8.03 25.09
C THR A 322 -35.06 8.81 26.33
N LYS A 323 -34.90 8.21 27.49
CA LYS A 323 -35.20 8.86 28.77
C LYS A 323 -33.88 9.24 29.46
N ARG A 324 -33.76 10.50 29.85
CA ARG A 324 -32.65 11.00 30.67
C ARG A 324 -33.01 10.92 32.14
N TYR A 325 -32.08 10.45 32.91
CA TYR A 325 -32.22 10.37 34.38
C TYR A 325 -31.43 11.50 35.04
N SER A 326 -31.91 11.95 36.18
CA SER A 326 -31.15 12.85 37.05
C SER A 326 -29.96 12.12 37.64
N ILE A 327 -28.87 12.86 37.82
CA ILE A 327 -27.63 12.35 38.41
C ILE A 327 -27.80 12.32 39.92
N SER A 328 -27.58 11.15 40.56
CA SER A 328 -27.74 10.97 42.00
C SER A 328 -26.66 11.72 42.77
N LYS A 329 -26.94 12.03 44.03
CA LYS A 329 -25.98 12.74 44.93
C LYS A 329 -24.62 12.00 45.03
N GLU A 330 -24.63 10.69 45.05
CA GLU A 330 -23.40 9.89 45.08
C GLU A 330 -22.59 10.04 43.77
N GLN A 331 -23.27 10.01 42.63
CA GLN A 331 -22.65 10.23 41.33
C GLN A 331 -22.11 11.65 41.18
N GLN A 332 -22.85 12.64 41.64
CA GLN A 332 -22.42 14.04 41.71
C GLN A 332 -21.11 14.17 42.48
N LYS A 333 -21.05 13.64 43.69
CA LYS A 333 -19.85 13.67 44.51
C LYS A 333 -18.64 12.99 43.86
N ARG A 334 -18.86 11.90 43.15
CA ARG A 334 -17.80 11.22 42.37
C ARG A 334 -17.29 12.10 41.23
N ILE A 335 -18.19 12.79 40.50
CA ILE A 335 -17.83 13.71 39.42
C ILE A 335 -17.03 14.88 39.98
N GLU A 336 -17.52 15.54 41.03
CA GLU A 336 -16.88 16.67 41.69
C GLU A 336 -15.48 16.32 42.23
N THR A 337 -15.36 15.14 42.86
CA THR A 337 -14.06 14.66 43.37
C THR A 337 -13.08 14.39 42.23
N TYR A 338 -13.51 13.74 41.15
CA TYR A 338 -12.63 13.45 40.04
C TYR A 338 -12.19 14.70 39.29
N THR A 339 -13.09 15.65 39.09
CA THR A 339 -12.81 16.88 38.32
C THR A 339 -12.15 17.96 39.18
N GLU A 340 -11.88 17.69 40.46
CA GLU A 340 -11.33 18.67 41.40
C GLU A 340 -12.17 19.97 41.49
N GLY A 341 -13.50 19.83 41.35
CA GLY A 341 -14.43 20.93 41.33
C GLY A 341 -14.55 21.68 39.99
N LYS A 342 -13.83 21.26 38.95
CA LYS A 342 -13.95 21.83 37.59
C LYS A 342 -15.20 21.28 36.88
N CYS A 343 -16.33 21.47 37.50
CA CYS A 343 -17.61 21.00 37.00
C CYS A 343 -18.75 21.90 37.50
N ALA A 344 -19.87 21.83 36.80
CA ALA A 344 -21.08 22.53 37.23
C ALA A 344 -22.34 21.72 36.89
N PRO A 345 -23.30 21.66 37.78
CA PRO A 345 -24.57 20.99 37.51
C PRO A 345 -25.40 21.75 36.46
N TYR A 346 -25.89 20.99 35.51
CA TYR A 346 -26.74 21.50 34.41
C TYR A 346 -28.19 21.08 34.63
N TYR A 347 -29.07 22.03 34.50
CA TYR A 347 -30.52 21.86 34.62
C TYR A 347 -31.19 22.30 33.33
N ASN A 348 -32.20 21.54 32.91
CA ASN A 348 -33.08 21.92 31.83
C ASN A 348 -34.49 22.00 32.40
N LEU A 349 -34.99 23.19 32.47
CA LEU A 349 -36.36 23.50 32.99
C LEU A 349 -37.37 23.35 31.87
N GLY A 350 -38.57 22.98 32.18
CA GLY A 350 -39.71 23.08 31.22
C GLY A 350 -40.18 24.54 31.03
N LEU A 351 -39.53 25.51 31.66
CA LEU A 351 -39.93 26.93 31.65
C LEU A 351 -38.75 27.80 31.15
N ASN A 352 -39.05 28.84 30.38
CA ASN A 352 -38.07 29.76 29.87
C ASN A 352 -37.55 30.68 30.99
N LEU A 353 -36.22 30.87 31.07
CA LEU A 353 -35.57 31.85 31.97
C LEU A 353 -35.61 33.28 31.38
N ALA A 354 -35.61 33.37 30.06
CA ALA A 354 -35.69 34.63 29.34
C ALA A 354 -36.73 34.55 28.22
N MET A 355 -37.17 35.68 27.70
CA MET A 355 -38.10 35.77 26.62
C MET A 355 -37.67 36.78 25.57
N LEU A 356 -37.92 36.48 24.33
CA LEU A 356 -37.72 37.39 23.20
C LEU A 356 -39.07 37.95 22.71
N PRO A 357 -39.10 39.17 22.15
CA PRO A 357 -40.30 39.71 21.54
C PRO A 357 -40.85 38.86 20.41
N ALA A 358 -42.12 38.56 20.43
CA ALA A 358 -42.79 37.64 19.50
C ALA A 358 -42.63 38.06 18.02
N ASN A 359 -42.61 39.35 17.77
CA ASN A 359 -42.50 39.94 16.43
C ASN A 359 -41.10 39.85 15.78
N ARG A 360 -40.07 39.50 16.55
CA ARG A 360 -38.66 39.45 16.08
C ARG A 360 -38.01 38.06 16.09
N VAL A 361 -38.65 37.10 16.72
CA VAL A 361 -38.12 35.73 16.85
C VAL A 361 -37.85 35.05 15.51
N HIS A 362 -38.62 35.40 14.46
CA HIS A 362 -38.48 34.75 13.16
C HIS A 362 -37.38 35.33 12.26
N THR A 363 -36.74 36.43 12.64
CA THR A 363 -35.77 37.15 11.84
C THR A 363 -34.31 36.96 12.27
N SER A 364 -34.08 36.42 13.46
CA SER A 364 -32.74 36.23 14.03
C SER A 364 -32.23 34.80 13.91
N TRP A 365 -30.97 34.65 13.51
CA TRP A 365 -30.28 33.37 13.49
C TRP A 365 -29.87 32.89 14.87
N THR A 366 -29.43 33.77 15.73
CA THR A 366 -28.92 33.47 17.08
C THR A 366 -30.00 32.88 17.97
N TYR A 367 -31.25 33.33 17.83
CA TYR A 367 -32.40 32.80 18.54
C TYR A 367 -32.55 31.27 18.41
N LYS A 368 -32.24 30.70 17.26
CA LYS A 368 -32.39 29.25 17.02
C LYS A 368 -31.42 28.39 17.81
N PHE A 369 -30.38 29.01 18.33
CA PHE A 369 -29.32 28.31 19.07
C PHE A 369 -29.41 28.51 20.57
N LEU A 370 -30.03 29.57 21.05
CA LEU A 370 -30.16 29.84 22.47
C LEU A 370 -31.20 28.92 23.11
N ASN A 371 -30.77 28.22 24.16
CA ASN A 371 -31.70 27.40 24.94
C ASN A 371 -32.16 28.14 26.20
N MET A 372 -33.33 28.79 26.09
CA MET A 372 -33.91 29.61 27.14
C MET A 372 -34.35 28.81 28.37
N ASN A 373 -34.33 27.48 28.31
CA ASN A 373 -34.81 26.60 29.38
C ASN A 373 -33.66 25.98 30.19
N SER A 374 -32.41 26.32 29.90
CA SER A 374 -31.26 25.65 30.46
C SER A 374 -30.37 26.62 31.25
N PHE A 375 -29.92 26.19 32.42
CA PHE A 375 -28.95 26.89 33.18
C PHE A 375 -27.92 25.97 33.84
N VAL A 376 -26.80 26.55 34.21
CA VAL A 376 -25.72 25.94 34.96
C VAL A 376 -25.56 26.70 36.25
N GLU A 377 -25.50 26.00 37.37
CA GLU A 377 -25.21 26.63 38.63
C GLU A 377 -23.72 26.84 38.79
N VAL A 378 -23.33 28.04 39.20
CA VAL A 378 -21.93 28.48 39.33
C VAL A 378 -21.63 29.05 40.70
N ASN A 379 -20.44 28.79 41.18
CA ASN A 379 -19.90 29.45 42.37
C ASN A 379 -19.29 30.79 41.97
N PRO A 380 -19.73 31.93 42.55
CA PRO A 380 -19.25 33.25 42.17
C PRO A 380 -17.75 33.46 42.44
N SER A 381 -17.15 32.70 43.40
CA SER A 381 -15.74 32.83 43.74
C SER A 381 -14.79 32.05 42.82
N THR A 382 -15.24 30.96 42.26
CA THR A 382 -14.38 30.01 41.49
C THR A 382 -14.86 29.77 40.08
N GLY A 383 -16.15 29.98 39.78
CA GLY A 383 -16.80 29.54 38.55
C GLY A 383 -16.15 30.04 37.26
N THR A 384 -15.53 31.21 37.22
CA THR A 384 -14.80 31.69 36.04
C THR A 384 -13.56 30.86 35.74
N LYS A 385 -12.88 30.31 36.75
CA LYS A 385 -11.72 29.42 36.56
C LYS A 385 -12.17 27.99 36.33
N ASP A 386 -13.15 27.52 37.08
CA ASP A 386 -13.61 26.13 37.04
C ASP A 386 -14.28 25.77 35.71
N LEU A 387 -14.97 26.74 35.07
CA LEU A 387 -15.65 26.56 33.80
C LEU A 387 -14.95 27.24 32.63
N SER A 388 -13.75 27.78 32.83
CA SER A 388 -12.98 28.52 31.80
C SER A 388 -13.80 29.64 31.14
N LEU A 389 -14.64 30.33 31.96
CA LEU A 389 -15.42 31.47 31.49
C LEU A 389 -14.54 32.69 31.40
N THR A 390 -14.57 33.38 30.25
CA THR A 390 -13.88 34.65 30.04
C THR A 390 -14.87 35.77 29.88
N ARG A 391 -14.52 36.96 30.37
CA ARG A 391 -15.35 38.16 30.12
C ARG A 391 -15.48 38.35 28.63
N TYR A 392 -16.69 38.70 28.14
CA TYR A 392 -16.95 38.93 26.75
C TYR A 392 -16.15 40.15 26.22
N GLU A 393 -15.37 39.96 25.17
CA GLU A 393 -14.38 40.92 24.67
C GLU A 393 -15.00 42.26 24.21
N SER A 394 -16.26 42.24 23.77
CA SER A 394 -16.93 43.45 23.29
C SER A 394 -17.47 44.35 24.43
N LEU A 395 -17.35 43.93 25.69
CA LEU A 395 -17.71 44.78 26.85
C LEU A 395 -16.68 45.88 27.08
N ASN A 396 -17.16 47.10 27.35
CA ASN A 396 -16.30 48.23 27.72
C ASN A 396 -15.52 47.94 28.99
N HIS A 397 -14.31 48.47 29.13
CA HIS A 397 -13.50 48.30 30.36
C HIS A 397 -14.15 48.83 31.61
N GLU A 398 -15.02 49.81 31.51
CA GLU A 398 -15.73 50.42 32.63
C GLU A 398 -16.95 49.59 33.08
N THR A 399 -17.41 48.62 32.29
CA THR A 399 -18.60 47.81 32.59
C THR A 399 -18.28 46.82 33.70
N THR A 400 -19.05 46.86 34.81
CA THR A 400 -18.93 45.89 35.88
C THR A 400 -19.50 44.55 35.44
N CYS A 401 -18.64 43.54 35.29
CA CYS A 401 -19.01 42.19 34.87
C CYS A 401 -18.60 41.20 35.92
N ARG A 402 -19.57 40.50 36.54
CA ARG A 402 -19.34 39.48 37.58
C ARG A 402 -20.33 38.33 37.44
N LEU A 403 -19.98 37.22 38.04
CA LEU A 403 -20.91 36.11 38.21
C LEU A 403 -21.98 36.42 39.26
N PRO A 404 -23.15 35.77 39.25
CA PRO A 404 -24.22 36.01 40.19
C PRO A 404 -23.82 35.68 41.63
N GLU A 405 -23.99 36.63 42.55
CA GLU A 405 -23.71 36.50 43.97
C GLU A 405 -24.98 36.23 44.79
N THR A 406 -26.13 36.56 44.24
CA THR A 406 -27.44 36.33 44.85
C THR A 406 -28.32 35.42 43.95
N LEU A 407 -29.39 34.88 44.50
CA LEU A 407 -30.32 34.04 43.76
C LEU A 407 -31.27 34.85 42.84
N GLU A 408 -31.20 36.17 42.87
CA GLU A 408 -31.96 37.11 42.01
C GLU A 408 -31.10 37.59 40.82
N GLU A 409 -29.91 37.07 40.69
CA GLU A 409 -28.92 37.50 39.67
C GLU A 409 -28.69 36.38 38.66
N VAL A 410 -28.34 36.78 37.44
CA VAL A 410 -28.00 35.89 36.35
C VAL A 410 -26.81 36.43 35.54
N ALA A 411 -25.89 35.58 35.14
CA ALA A 411 -24.97 35.91 34.08
C ALA A 411 -25.37 35.17 32.80
N ILE A 412 -25.07 35.79 31.69
CA ILE A 412 -25.48 35.27 30.37
C ILE A 412 -24.27 34.97 29.48
N SER A 413 -24.43 34.10 28.52
CA SER A 413 -23.42 33.82 27.49
C SER A 413 -23.35 34.96 26.47
N ASP A 414 -22.23 35.03 25.76
CA ASP A 414 -22.08 35.91 24.57
C ASP A 414 -23.16 35.65 23.50
N LEU A 415 -23.52 34.37 23.26
CA LEU A 415 -24.60 34.00 22.35
C LEU A 415 -25.96 34.60 22.84
N ALA A 416 -26.27 34.54 24.14
CA ALA A 416 -27.47 35.12 24.65
C ALA A 416 -27.46 36.66 24.53
N ALA A 417 -26.34 37.29 24.83
CA ALA A 417 -26.17 38.72 24.74
C ALA A 417 -26.36 39.25 23.30
N GLU A 418 -25.73 38.63 22.32
CA GLU A 418 -25.93 39.01 20.92
C GLU A 418 -27.37 38.73 20.44
N THR A 419 -28.00 37.65 20.93
CA THR A 419 -29.41 37.38 20.64
C THR A 419 -30.32 38.47 21.19
N PHE A 420 -30.11 38.92 22.41
CA PHE A 420 -30.93 40.01 23.01
C PHE A 420 -30.64 41.34 22.30
N LYS A 421 -29.42 41.59 21.84
CA LYS A 421 -29.09 42.77 21.05
C LYS A 421 -29.82 42.80 19.72
N GLU A 422 -29.92 41.66 19.04
CA GLU A 422 -30.62 41.56 17.73
C GLU A 422 -32.15 41.61 17.89
N CYS A 423 -32.69 40.88 18.85
CA CYS A 423 -34.14 40.65 18.96
C CYS A 423 -34.81 41.60 19.96
N GLY A 424 -34.07 42.12 20.94
CA GLY A 424 -34.63 42.77 22.13
C GLY A 424 -34.79 41.77 23.26
N LEU A 425 -34.98 42.32 24.45
CA LEU A 425 -35.20 41.58 25.71
C LEU A 425 -36.55 41.98 26.32
N VAL A 426 -37.39 40.98 26.62
CA VAL A 426 -38.66 41.23 27.37
C VAL A 426 -38.32 41.32 28.86
N GLU A 427 -38.56 42.51 29.46
CA GLU A 427 -38.31 42.78 30.87
C GLU A 427 -39.55 42.53 31.74
N GLU A 428 -40.77 42.77 31.18
CA GLU A 428 -41.99 42.56 31.93
C GLU A 428 -43.07 41.91 31.05
N ARG A 429 -43.87 41.03 31.66
CA ARG A 429 -44.98 40.32 31.05
C ARG A 429 -46.24 40.41 31.91
N SER A 430 -47.40 40.51 31.27
CA SER A 430 -48.67 40.48 31.94
C SER A 430 -49.04 39.06 32.39
N ASP A 431 -49.93 38.93 33.36
CA ASP A 431 -50.50 37.64 33.83
C ASP A 431 -51.17 36.86 32.66
N LYS A 432 -51.61 37.55 31.61
CA LYS A 432 -52.21 36.95 30.42
C LYS A 432 -51.16 36.53 29.39
N GLY A 433 -49.88 36.85 29.62
CA GLY A 433 -48.79 36.45 28.74
C GLY A 433 -48.36 37.48 27.70
N ASP A 434 -48.96 38.68 27.68
CA ASP A 434 -48.58 39.75 26.74
C ASP A 434 -47.32 40.46 27.23
N GLU A 435 -46.52 40.93 26.26
CA GLU A 435 -45.30 41.71 26.52
C GLU A 435 -45.70 43.12 26.97
N ILE A 436 -45.27 43.51 28.20
CA ILE A 436 -45.54 44.86 28.73
C ILE A 436 -44.35 45.78 28.45
N SER A 437 -43.14 45.31 28.71
CA SER A 437 -41.91 46.09 28.52
C SER A 437 -40.87 45.28 27.74
N VAL A 438 -40.37 45.86 26.66
CA VAL A 438 -39.29 45.29 25.83
C VAL A 438 -38.15 46.29 25.73
N PHE A 439 -36.96 45.84 26.08
CA PHE A 439 -35.77 46.61 25.97
C PHE A 439 -34.98 46.26 24.72
N TYR A 440 -34.57 47.25 23.91
CA TYR A 440 -33.77 47.09 22.71
C TYR A 440 -32.38 47.65 22.96
N PRO A 441 -31.37 46.87 23.27
CA PRO A 441 -30.02 47.37 23.51
C PRO A 441 -29.35 47.84 22.19
N GLU A 442 -28.67 48.99 22.23
CA GLU A 442 -27.80 49.45 21.15
C GLU A 442 -26.46 48.72 21.20
N LYS A 443 -25.94 48.51 22.40
CA LYS A 443 -24.70 47.78 22.68
C LYS A 443 -24.96 46.65 23.64
N VAL A 444 -24.09 45.64 23.58
CA VAL A 444 -24.15 44.51 24.50
C VAL A 444 -23.99 44.95 25.98
N ASP A 445 -23.20 45.99 26.22
CA ASP A 445 -23.00 46.59 27.55
C ASP A 445 -24.31 47.05 28.20
N ASP A 446 -25.28 47.50 27.42
CA ASP A 446 -26.57 48.00 27.88
C ASP A 446 -27.44 46.92 28.55
N LEU A 447 -27.05 45.65 28.39
CA LEU A 447 -27.75 44.51 29.02
C LEU A 447 -27.37 44.34 30.48
N ILE A 448 -26.21 44.80 30.93
CA ILE A 448 -25.79 44.67 32.34
C ILE A 448 -26.67 45.56 33.21
N GLY A 449 -27.23 44.99 34.31
CA GLY A 449 -28.15 45.65 35.19
C GLY A 449 -29.63 45.58 34.76
N ARG A 450 -29.91 45.06 33.57
CA ARG A 450 -31.27 44.80 33.08
C ARG A 450 -31.93 43.56 33.71
N LYS A 451 -33.24 43.56 33.79
CA LYS A 451 -33.99 42.44 34.34
C LYS A 451 -34.57 41.55 33.24
N LEU A 452 -34.46 40.26 33.46
CA LEU A 452 -35.28 39.30 32.69
C LEU A 452 -36.72 39.36 33.17
N TYR A 453 -37.67 38.91 32.35
CA TYR A 453 -39.12 38.93 32.66
C TYR A 453 -39.49 38.21 33.97
N ASN A 454 -38.66 37.28 34.43
CA ASN A 454 -38.78 36.58 35.71
C ASN A 454 -38.11 37.29 36.91
N GLY A 455 -37.65 38.51 36.72
CA GLY A 455 -37.04 39.37 37.75
C GLY A 455 -35.56 39.23 37.97
N LEU A 456 -34.87 38.25 37.33
CA LEU A 456 -33.43 38.06 37.44
C LEU A 456 -32.66 39.23 36.80
N VAL A 457 -31.68 39.75 37.52
CA VAL A 457 -30.84 40.90 37.07
C VAL A 457 -29.58 40.36 36.36
N ILE A 458 -29.29 40.84 35.15
CA ILE A 458 -28.09 40.48 34.42
C ILE A 458 -26.86 41.16 35.03
N THR A 459 -25.90 40.36 35.53
CA THR A 459 -24.71 40.86 36.24
C THR A 459 -23.42 40.65 35.44
N GLY A 460 -23.44 39.82 34.41
CA GLY A 460 -22.25 39.56 33.60
C GLY A 460 -22.55 38.89 32.28
N ILE A 461 -21.61 39.03 31.34
CA ILE A 461 -21.63 38.42 30.03
C ILE A 461 -20.31 37.70 29.82
N TYR A 462 -20.38 36.42 29.51
CA TYR A 462 -19.20 35.55 29.45
C TYR A 462 -19.14 34.80 28.13
N THR A 463 -17.93 34.77 27.55
CA THR A 463 -17.59 33.87 26.47
C THR A 463 -17.21 32.50 27.04
N THR A 464 -17.71 31.49 26.45
CA THR A 464 -17.48 30.10 26.83
C THR A 464 -16.37 29.47 25.96
N ILE A 465 -15.82 28.35 26.40
CA ILE A 465 -14.72 27.68 25.73
C ILE A 465 -15.08 27.15 24.31
N ASP A 466 -16.34 26.87 24.07
CA ASP A 466 -16.88 26.34 22.81
C ASP A 466 -17.15 27.40 21.71
N ARG A 467 -17.06 28.68 22.06
CA ARG A 467 -17.10 29.87 21.19
C ARG A 467 -17.94 29.72 19.91
N PRO A 468 -19.25 29.52 20.00
CA PRO A 468 -20.09 29.34 18.80
C PRO A 468 -20.11 30.59 17.91
N LEU A 469 -19.95 31.79 18.50
CA LEU A 469 -19.91 33.03 17.74
C LEU A 469 -18.71 33.13 16.80
N ASP A 470 -17.54 32.58 17.16
CA ASP A 470 -16.37 32.53 16.27
C ASP A 470 -16.67 31.75 14.98
N TYR A 471 -17.47 30.71 15.10
CA TYR A 471 -17.87 29.90 13.95
C TYR A 471 -19.01 30.53 13.15
N TRP A 472 -19.99 31.08 13.86
CA TRP A 472 -21.22 31.60 13.26
C TRP A 472 -21.15 33.10 12.94
N GLY A 473 -20.12 33.82 13.35
CA GLY A 473 -19.98 35.26 13.13
C GLY A 473 -20.17 35.68 11.67
N GLN A 474 -19.78 34.85 10.73
CA GLN A 474 -20.01 35.07 9.30
C GLN A 474 -21.49 34.88 8.86
N TYR A 475 -22.29 34.19 9.65
CA TYR A 475 -23.72 33.95 9.39
C TYR A 475 -24.63 34.91 10.13
N LEU A 476 -24.18 35.48 11.25
CA LEU A 476 -24.93 36.44 12.05
C LEU A 476 -25.24 37.74 11.31
N THR A 477 -24.43 38.07 10.29
CA THR A 477 -24.64 39.24 9.43
C THR A 477 -25.63 39.03 8.28
N LYS A 478 -26.11 37.80 8.06
CA LYS A 478 -27.08 37.48 7.01
C LYS A 478 -28.51 37.66 7.50
N THR A 479 -29.22 38.60 6.91
CA THR A 479 -30.65 38.83 7.10
C THR A 479 -31.55 37.84 6.35
N THR A 480 -30.97 36.86 5.67
CA THR A 480 -31.73 35.85 4.89
C THR A 480 -32.12 34.65 5.73
N PRO A 481 -33.35 34.11 5.56
CA PRO A 481 -33.75 32.86 6.20
C PRO A 481 -32.76 31.71 5.83
N ILE A 482 -32.64 30.72 6.74
CA ILE A 482 -31.87 29.49 6.46
C ILE A 482 -32.42 28.88 5.17
N ALA A 483 -31.59 28.71 4.16
CA ALA A 483 -32.00 28.06 2.91
C ALA A 483 -32.34 26.59 3.19
N GLU A 484 -33.35 26.07 2.47
CA GLU A 484 -33.67 24.64 2.48
C GLU A 484 -32.42 23.83 2.11
N GLY A 485 -31.82 23.12 3.06
CA GLY A 485 -30.57 22.38 2.89
C GLY A 485 -29.46 22.79 3.86
N GLU A 486 -29.38 24.02 4.32
CA GLU A 486 -28.49 24.45 5.42
C GLU A 486 -28.93 23.84 6.77
N GLU A 487 -30.17 23.38 6.86
CA GLU A 487 -30.70 22.61 8.01
C GLU A 487 -29.96 21.30 8.28
N LYS A 488 -29.14 20.82 7.34
CA LYS A 488 -28.36 19.60 7.47
C LYS A 488 -26.97 19.83 8.07
N ASP A 489 -26.61 21.07 8.43
CA ASP A 489 -25.33 21.35 9.09
C ASP A 489 -25.29 20.66 10.47
N PRO A 490 -24.28 19.82 10.71
CA PRO A 490 -24.16 19.10 11.98
C PRO A 490 -23.97 19.97 13.19
N LEU A 491 -23.33 21.13 13.05
CA LEU A 491 -23.15 22.08 14.13
C LEU A 491 -24.46 22.77 14.47
N LEU A 492 -25.24 23.13 13.45
CA LEU A 492 -26.58 23.67 13.64
C LEU A 492 -27.45 22.71 14.45
N ASN A 493 -27.40 21.43 14.13
CA ASN A 493 -28.16 20.41 14.82
C ASN A 493 -27.65 20.14 16.25
N TYR A 494 -26.35 20.31 16.50
CA TYR A 494 -25.77 20.23 17.84
C TYR A 494 -26.27 21.35 18.74
N TYR A 495 -26.22 22.60 18.27
CA TYR A 495 -26.71 23.76 19.04
C TYR A 495 -28.21 23.74 19.25
N ARG A 496 -29.01 23.27 18.26
CA ARG A 496 -30.45 23.06 18.43
C ARG A 496 -30.81 22.12 19.57
N ASN A 497 -29.94 21.20 19.93
CA ASN A 497 -30.17 20.26 21.04
C ASN A 497 -29.78 20.83 22.43
N GLY A 498 -29.35 22.07 22.50
CA GLY A 498 -29.15 22.82 23.76
C GLY A 498 -28.18 22.16 24.75
N ARG A 499 -26.99 21.73 24.26
CA ARG A 499 -26.01 21.01 25.08
C ARG A 499 -24.65 21.70 25.15
N SER A 500 -24.60 22.96 24.79
CA SER A 500 -23.39 23.76 24.90
C SER A 500 -23.49 24.69 26.08
N LEU A 501 -22.38 24.98 26.75
CA LEU A 501 -22.34 25.94 27.83
C LEU A 501 -22.75 27.33 27.34
N SER A 502 -22.39 27.68 26.12
CA SER A 502 -22.78 28.94 25.46
C SER A 502 -24.28 29.14 25.29
N GLN A 503 -25.06 28.08 25.39
CA GLN A 503 -26.53 28.11 25.25
C GLN A 503 -27.24 28.23 26.61
N CYS A 504 -26.50 28.25 27.71
CA CYS A 504 -27.03 28.23 29.08
C CYS A 504 -26.96 29.61 29.72
N PHE A 505 -27.81 29.78 30.70
CA PHE A 505 -27.72 30.87 31.68
C PHE A 505 -26.87 30.41 32.85
N PHE A 506 -26.16 31.34 33.50
CA PHE A 506 -25.33 31.07 34.67
C PHE A 506 -26.01 31.65 35.91
N LEU A 507 -26.42 30.77 36.80
CA LEU A 507 -27.13 31.13 38.04
C LEU A 507 -26.29 30.73 39.26
N LYS A 508 -26.54 31.39 40.39
CA LYS A 508 -25.87 31.04 41.65
C LYS A 508 -26.25 29.63 42.09
N GLU A 509 -25.29 28.92 42.66
CA GLU A 509 -25.50 27.63 43.31
C GLU A 509 -26.67 27.66 44.29
N GLY A 510 -27.56 26.66 44.21
CA GLY A 510 -28.80 26.57 45.01
C GLY A 510 -30.01 27.20 44.34
N TYR A 511 -29.93 27.81 43.17
CA TYR A 511 -31.09 28.36 42.46
C TYR A 511 -32.17 27.32 42.17
N HIS A 512 -31.78 26.08 41.85
CA HIS A 512 -32.70 24.98 41.58
C HIS A 512 -33.62 24.67 42.76
N GLU A 513 -33.22 24.96 43.99
CA GLU A 513 -34.04 24.74 45.19
C GLU A 513 -35.21 25.71 45.29
N LEU A 514 -35.12 26.90 44.66
CA LEU A 514 -36.23 27.86 44.58
C LEU A 514 -37.34 27.39 43.64
N LEU A 515 -37.07 26.47 42.73
CA LEU A 515 -38.00 25.99 41.73
C LEU A 515 -38.84 24.86 42.32
N HIS A 516 -39.81 25.20 43.14
CA HIS A 516 -40.69 24.31 43.94
C HIS A 516 -41.57 23.37 43.10
N ASN A 517 -40.97 22.48 42.29
CA ASN A 517 -41.75 21.42 41.68
C ASN A 517 -41.06 20.05 41.84
N PRO A 518 -41.35 19.33 42.96
CA PRO A 518 -40.71 18.05 43.26
C PRO A 518 -40.92 16.96 42.20
N SER A 519 -41.90 17.16 41.32
CA SER A 519 -42.20 16.18 40.24
C SER A 519 -41.20 16.22 39.08
N TYR A 520 -40.40 17.27 38.96
CA TYR A 520 -39.52 17.48 37.83
C TYR A 520 -38.03 17.43 38.17
N PHE A 521 -37.67 17.55 39.44
CA PHE A 521 -36.25 17.71 39.87
C PHE A 521 -35.89 16.79 41.03
N SER A 522 -35.27 15.67 40.75
CA SER A 522 -34.56 14.84 41.73
C SER A 522 -33.04 15.09 41.73
N GLY A 523 -32.54 16.03 40.91
CA GLY A 523 -31.16 16.36 40.70
C GLY A 523 -30.84 16.92 39.31
N PRO A 524 -29.61 17.31 39.06
CA PRO A 524 -29.23 17.83 37.75
C PRO A 524 -29.39 16.78 36.62
N ASN A 525 -29.75 17.27 35.46
CA ASN A 525 -29.93 16.41 34.28
C ASN A 525 -28.60 15.99 33.67
N ALA A 526 -27.57 16.81 33.87
CA ALA A 526 -26.22 16.56 33.38
C ALA A 526 -25.22 17.33 34.26
N TYR A 527 -23.95 17.05 34.07
CA TYR A 527 -22.86 17.87 34.58
C TYR A 527 -22.04 18.38 33.41
N TYR A 528 -21.78 19.68 33.40
CA TYR A 528 -20.72 20.25 32.59
C TYR A 528 -19.40 20.03 33.31
N VAL A 529 -18.44 19.44 32.68
CA VAL A 529 -17.15 19.08 33.30
C VAL A 529 -15.98 19.46 32.40
N ILE A 530 -14.86 19.81 33.01
CA ILE A 530 -13.57 19.94 32.35
C ILE A 530 -12.69 18.81 32.87
N LEU A 531 -12.38 17.85 31.98
CA LEU A 531 -11.57 16.69 32.32
C LEU A 531 -10.07 17.02 32.32
N HIS A 532 -9.24 16.18 32.95
CA HIS A 532 -7.82 16.43 33.20
C HIS A 532 -6.93 16.38 31.94
N GLY A 533 -7.45 15.90 30.82
CA GLY A 533 -6.66 15.74 29.62
C GLY A 533 -5.84 14.45 29.57
N LYS A 534 -6.01 13.55 30.53
CA LYS A 534 -5.36 12.24 30.57
C LYS A 534 -6.29 11.16 30.04
N TYR A 535 -6.24 10.92 28.74
CA TYR A 535 -7.19 10.03 28.04
C TYR A 535 -7.52 8.72 28.75
N ARG A 536 -6.50 7.99 29.23
CA ARG A 536 -6.73 6.69 29.88
C ARG A 536 -7.46 6.81 31.21
N GLU A 537 -7.10 7.81 32.00
CA GLU A 537 -7.70 8.08 33.32
C GLU A 537 -9.12 8.61 33.15
N ASP A 538 -9.31 9.58 32.23
CA ASP A 538 -10.61 10.18 31.96
C ASP A 538 -11.60 9.15 31.39
N MET A 539 -11.17 8.29 30.46
CA MET A 539 -12.02 7.22 29.95
C MET A 539 -12.28 6.11 30.96
N ALA A 540 -11.31 5.79 31.82
CA ALA A 540 -11.51 4.84 32.90
C ALA A 540 -12.54 5.38 33.90
N PHE A 541 -12.47 6.69 34.23
CA PHE A 541 -13.45 7.35 35.07
C PHE A 541 -14.87 7.28 34.46
N ILE A 542 -15.04 7.71 33.20
CA ILE A 542 -16.34 7.67 32.51
C ILE A 542 -16.90 6.25 32.48
N ASN A 543 -16.06 5.27 32.15
CA ASN A 543 -16.47 3.85 32.05
C ASN A 543 -16.70 3.20 33.44
N SER A 544 -16.24 3.82 34.53
CA SER A 544 -16.47 3.30 35.90
C SER A 544 -17.93 3.42 36.37
N PHE A 545 -18.75 4.16 35.65
CA PHE A 545 -20.18 4.24 35.90
C PHE A 545 -20.90 3.10 35.17
N ASN A 546 -21.15 1.99 35.88
CA ASN A 546 -21.70 0.73 35.33
C ASN A 546 -23.07 0.86 34.63
N GLN A 547 -23.73 1.99 34.66
CA GLN A 547 -25.07 2.24 34.11
C GLN A 547 -25.06 3.15 32.89
N GLY A 548 -23.97 3.22 32.14
CA GLY A 548 -23.97 3.92 30.86
C GLY A 548 -23.94 5.44 30.97
N LEU A 549 -23.08 5.99 31.84
CA LEU A 549 -22.77 7.40 31.78
C LEU A 549 -22.29 7.76 30.37
N LYS A 550 -23.01 8.63 29.73
CA LYS A 550 -22.68 9.13 28.40
C LYS A 550 -22.04 10.49 28.50
N TYR A 551 -21.16 10.78 27.59
CA TYR A 551 -20.58 12.10 27.46
C TYR A 551 -20.80 12.65 26.06
N VAL A 552 -20.99 13.95 25.98
CA VAL A 552 -21.14 14.67 24.72
C VAL A 552 -20.24 15.89 24.75
N SER A 553 -19.26 15.91 23.85
CA SER A 553 -18.56 17.15 23.52
C SER A 553 -18.98 17.63 22.14
N LEU A 554 -18.85 18.92 21.89
CA LEU A 554 -19.12 19.53 20.59
C LEU A 554 -18.40 18.81 19.45
N ARG A 555 -17.10 18.56 19.61
CA ARG A 555 -16.27 17.91 18.60
C ARG A 555 -16.62 16.45 18.36
N ASN A 556 -16.99 15.71 19.41
CA ASN A 556 -17.40 14.32 19.26
C ASN A 556 -18.71 14.18 18.49
N LYS A 557 -19.65 15.07 18.74
CA LYS A 557 -20.93 15.03 18.01
C LYS A 557 -20.78 15.40 16.54
N TYR A 558 -19.95 16.40 16.26
CA TYR A 558 -19.60 16.77 14.88
C TYR A 558 -18.92 15.62 14.13
N SER A 559 -17.97 14.94 14.77
CA SER A 559 -17.28 13.80 14.13
C SER A 559 -18.15 12.57 13.97
N ALA A 560 -19.07 12.31 14.89
CA ALA A 560 -20.04 11.21 14.76
C ALA A 560 -20.99 11.45 13.57
N TYR A 561 -21.45 12.68 13.41
CA TYR A 561 -22.34 13.04 12.30
C TYR A 561 -21.61 13.00 10.94
N THR A 562 -20.39 13.50 10.87
CA THR A 562 -19.58 13.39 9.64
C THR A 562 -19.29 11.93 9.26
N ARG A 563 -19.18 11.05 10.26
CA ARG A 563 -19.03 9.61 10.04
C ARG A 563 -20.32 8.95 9.52
N GLU A 564 -21.46 9.32 10.06
CA GLU A 564 -22.79 8.81 9.63
C GLU A 564 -23.11 9.25 8.20
N TYR A 565 -22.83 10.50 7.87
CA TYR A 565 -22.95 11.03 6.51
C TYR A 565 -21.92 10.37 5.54
N SER A 566 -20.74 9.97 6.03
CA SER A 566 -19.75 9.26 5.23
C SER A 566 -20.15 7.81 4.94
N HIS A 567 -20.99 7.17 5.74
CA HIS A 567 -21.47 5.81 5.51
C HIS A 567 -22.28 5.66 4.21
N GLU A 568 -23.11 6.63 3.85
CA GLU A 568 -23.82 6.63 2.57
C GLU A 568 -22.87 6.83 1.37
N THR A 569 -21.80 7.59 1.56
CA THR A 569 -20.76 7.77 0.55
C THR A 569 -19.74 6.62 0.53
N MET A 570 -19.78 5.73 1.52
CA MET A 570 -18.82 4.66 1.76
C MET A 570 -18.66 3.72 0.57
N ILE A 571 -19.77 3.26 -0.01
CA ILE A 571 -19.74 2.33 -1.16
C ILE A 571 -19.10 3.00 -2.39
N LYS A 572 -19.38 4.29 -2.60
CA LYS A 572 -18.78 5.10 -3.68
C LYS A 572 -17.28 5.31 -3.43
N THR A 573 -16.87 5.45 -2.17
CA THR A 573 -15.48 5.68 -1.77
C THR A 573 -14.62 4.41 -1.88
N TRP A 574 -15.17 3.21 -1.67
CA TRP A 574 -14.46 1.94 -1.87
C TRP A 574 -13.93 1.80 -3.30
N ALA A 575 -14.71 2.20 -4.30
CA ALA A 575 -14.25 2.19 -5.70
C ALA A 575 -13.02 3.10 -5.88
N ILE A 576 -13.02 4.28 -5.28
CA ILE A 576 -11.91 5.24 -5.35
C ILE A 576 -10.65 4.69 -4.66
N ILE A 577 -10.80 3.94 -3.57
CA ILE A 577 -9.68 3.31 -2.85
C ILE A 577 -9.05 2.19 -3.67
N PHE A 578 -9.85 1.36 -4.36
CA PHE A 578 -9.33 0.23 -5.14
C PHE A 578 -8.73 0.62 -6.49
N ILE A 579 -9.16 1.75 -7.08
CA ILE A 579 -8.62 2.21 -8.37
C ILE A 579 -7.10 2.42 -8.34
N PRO A 580 -6.51 3.14 -7.38
CA PRO A 580 -5.04 3.30 -7.30
C PRO A 580 -4.30 1.98 -7.18
N LEU A 581 -4.88 1.00 -6.48
CA LEU A 581 -4.32 -0.34 -6.34
C LEU A 581 -4.25 -1.09 -7.66
N LEU A 582 -5.35 -1.06 -8.40
CA LEU A 582 -5.41 -1.66 -9.73
C LEU A 582 -4.43 -0.97 -10.69
N ILE A 583 -4.36 0.34 -10.66
CA ILE A 583 -3.40 1.12 -11.46
C ILE A 583 -1.97 0.72 -11.13
N ASN A 584 -1.59 0.63 -9.85
CA ASN A 584 -0.27 0.20 -9.41
C ASN A 584 0.06 -1.21 -9.93
N TYR A 585 -0.88 -2.14 -9.81
CA TYR A 585 -0.74 -3.50 -10.33
C TYR A 585 -0.49 -3.51 -11.83
N PHE A 586 -1.30 -2.77 -12.62
CA PHE A 586 -1.15 -2.72 -14.07
C PHE A 586 0.15 -2.05 -14.52
N LEU A 587 0.54 -0.95 -13.87
CA LEU A 587 1.80 -0.25 -14.16
C LEU A 587 3.02 -1.14 -13.90
N THR A 588 3.04 -1.82 -12.75
CA THR A 588 4.12 -2.76 -12.42
C THR A 588 4.15 -3.92 -13.42
N ALA A 589 3.00 -4.49 -13.74
CA ALA A 589 2.88 -5.57 -14.72
C ALA A 589 3.31 -5.14 -16.14
N PHE A 590 3.02 -3.91 -16.53
CA PHE A 590 3.44 -3.31 -17.81
C PHE A 590 4.95 -3.12 -17.85
N TYR A 591 5.54 -2.52 -16.79
CA TYR A 591 6.99 -2.39 -16.66
C TYR A 591 7.72 -3.73 -16.83
N PHE A 592 7.29 -4.76 -16.10
CA PHE A 592 7.90 -6.09 -16.21
C PHE A 592 7.63 -6.77 -17.55
N SER A 593 6.53 -6.46 -18.22
CA SER A 593 6.26 -6.96 -19.57
C SER A 593 7.23 -6.39 -20.61
N ILE A 594 7.55 -5.10 -20.50
CA ILE A 594 8.57 -4.45 -21.36
C ILE A 594 9.95 -5.00 -21.05
N ASN A 595 10.31 -5.07 -19.77
CA ASN A 595 11.60 -5.60 -19.35
C ASN A 595 11.82 -7.06 -19.76
N HIS A 596 10.78 -7.89 -19.72
CA HIS A 596 10.87 -9.27 -20.19
C HIS A 596 11.31 -9.35 -21.66
N LYS A 597 10.80 -8.48 -22.54
CA LYS A 597 11.25 -8.43 -23.94
C LYS A 597 12.72 -8.01 -24.04
N LYS A 598 13.13 -7.00 -23.27
CA LYS A 598 14.52 -6.50 -23.29
C LYS A 598 15.53 -7.52 -22.78
N PHE A 599 15.16 -8.33 -21.78
CA PHE A 599 16.02 -9.37 -21.21
C PHE A 599 15.72 -10.77 -21.76
N SER A 600 15.09 -10.87 -22.94
CA SER A 600 14.74 -12.17 -23.53
C SER A 600 15.97 -13.03 -23.82
N LYS A 601 17.04 -12.45 -24.38
CA LYS A 601 18.30 -13.16 -24.67
C LYS A 601 19.02 -13.63 -23.40
N GLU A 602 19.11 -12.79 -22.38
CA GLU A 602 19.67 -13.21 -21.07
C GLU A 602 18.82 -14.35 -20.47
N THR A 603 17.49 -14.26 -20.56
CA THR A 603 16.61 -15.32 -20.09
C THR A 603 16.81 -16.61 -20.88
N MET A 604 17.02 -16.52 -22.20
CA MET A 604 17.32 -17.64 -23.06
C MET A 604 18.65 -18.26 -22.69
N ALA A 605 19.71 -17.46 -22.54
CA ALA A 605 21.02 -17.93 -22.12
C ALA A 605 20.98 -18.66 -20.76
N LEU A 606 20.31 -18.08 -19.75
CA LEU A 606 20.13 -18.74 -18.45
C LEU A 606 19.41 -20.08 -18.60
N ARG A 607 18.41 -20.17 -19.46
CA ARG A 607 17.66 -21.39 -19.70
C ARG A 607 18.49 -22.47 -20.41
N GLU A 608 19.26 -22.10 -21.42
CA GLU A 608 20.21 -22.97 -22.11
C GLU A 608 21.28 -23.50 -21.15
N MET A 609 21.70 -22.67 -20.20
CA MET A 609 22.63 -23.07 -19.13
C MET A 609 21.98 -23.97 -18.06
N GLY A 610 20.66 -24.19 -18.07
CA GLY A 610 19.93 -25.06 -17.14
C GLY A 610 19.27 -24.35 -15.97
N ALA A 611 18.99 -23.05 -16.08
CA ALA A 611 18.15 -22.35 -15.10
C ALA A 611 16.69 -22.82 -15.21
N SER A 612 16.07 -23.12 -14.06
CA SER A 612 14.66 -23.46 -14.01
C SER A 612 13.76 -22.24 -14.23
N LYS A 613 12.53 -22.50 -14.71
CA LYS A 613 11.51 -21.44 -14.82
C LYS A 613 11.24 -20.74 -13.51
N ASN A 614 11.30 -21.48 -12.39
CA ASN A 614 11.14 -20.94 -11.05
C ASN A 614 12.30 -20.00 -10.67
N PHE A 615 13.52 -20.38 -11.01
CA PHE A 615 14.72 -19.55 -10.74
C PHE A 615 14.67 -18.22 -11.49
N ILE A 616 14.31 -18.23 -12.77
CA ILE A 616 14.19 -17.02 -13.58
C ILE A 616 13.03 -16.14 -13.08
N GLY A 617 11.90 -16.77 -12.72
CA GLY A 617 10.77 -16.08 -12.06
C GLY A 617 11.20 -15.43 -10.75
N PHE A 618 12.05 -16.10 -9.95
CA PHE A 618 12.56 -15.58 -8.69
C PHE A 618 13.43 -14.32 -8.87
N ILE A 619 14.26 -14.24 -9.92
CA ILE A 619 14.98 -13.01 -10.26
C ILE A 619 14.01 -11.84 -10.50
N SER A 620 12.92 -12.08 -11.25
CA SER A 620 11.91 -11.06 -11.50
C SER A 620 11.12 -10.69 -10.23
N PHE A 621 10.88 -11.65 -9.35
CA PHE A 621 10.30 -11.40 -8.03
C PHE A 621 11.19 -10.49 -7.18
N LEU A 622 12.49 -10.77 -7.12
CA LEU A 622 13.46 -9.92 -6.41
C LEU A 622 13.53 -8.51 -6.99
N GLN A 623 13.50 -8.36 -8.33
CA GLN A 623 13.46 -7.03 -8.97
C GLN A 623 12.22 -6.24 -8.54
N SER A 624 11.04 -6.88 -8.57
CA SER A 624 9.79 -6.26 -8.12
C SER A 624 9.83 -5.95 -6.62
N GLY A 625 10.36 -6.86 -5.81
CA GLY A 625 10.54 -6.68 -4.38
C GLY A 625 11.40 -5.46 -4.04
N ILE A 626 12.54 -5.32 -4.69
CA ILE A 626 13.46 -4.17 -4.50
C ILE A 626 12.74 -2.86 -4.85
N MET A 627 12.10 -2.78 -6.01
CA MET A 627 11.33 -1.60 -6.43
C MET A 627 10.25 -1.24 -5.39
N ASN A 628 9.45 -2.23 -5.04
CA ASN A 628 8.33 -2.04 -4.12
C ASN A 628 8.81 -1.65 -2.71
N THR A 629 9.92 -2.19 -2.23
CA THR A 629 10.51 -1.81 -0.94
C THR A 629 10.97 -0.36 -0.95
N ILE A 630 11.61 0.10 -2.03
CA ILE A 630 12.02 1.50 -2.16
C ILE A 630 10.79 2.42 -2.17
N VAL A 631 9.77 2.11 -2.97
CA VAL A 631 8.51 2.86 -3.02
C VAL A 631 7.84 2.89 -1.65
N PHE A 632 7.78 1.75 -0.94
CA PHE A 632 7.21 1.66 0.40
C PHE A 632 7.93 2.56 1.40
N VAL A 633 9.28 2.50 1.45
CA VAL A 633 10.08 3.32 2.37
C VAL A 633 9.88 4.81 2.10
N ILE A 634 9.90 5.22 0.84
CA ILE A 634 9.68 6.63 0.47
C ILE A 634 8.25 7.06 0.84
N THR A 635 7.24 6.25 0.52
CA THR A 635 5.84 6.53 0.88
C THR A 635 5.68 6.68 2.39
N PHE A 636 6.28 5.76 3.17
CA PHE A 636 6.22 5.79 4.63
C PHE A 636 6.85 7.07 5.19
N LEU A 637 8.05 7.43 4.71
CA LEU A 637 8.73 8.67 5.11
C LEU A 637 7.92 9.92 4.75
N MET A 638 7.38 9.98 3.53
CA MET A 638 6.54 11.10 3.09
C MET A 638 5.27 11.21 3.93
N MET A 639 4.59 10.11 4.23
CA MET A 639 3.41 10.10 5.10
C MET A 639 3.74 10.58 6.52
N PHE A 640 4.91 10.18 7.05
CA PHE A 640 5.36 10.60 8.36
C PHE A 640 5.68 12.11 8.41
N ILE A 641 6.42 12.61 7.42
CA ILE A 641 6.76 14.05 7.30
C ILE A 641 5.50 14.88 7.10
N LEU A 642 4.65 14.50 6.14
CA LEU A 642 3.41 15.21 5.85
C LEU A 642 2.48 15.22 7.08
N GLY A 643 2.36 14.08 7.76
CA GLY A 643 1.59 13.96 9.00
C GLY A 643 2.12 14.87 10.10
N SER A 644 3.44 14.97 10.26
CA SER A 644 4.07 15.87 11.22
C SER A 644 3.80 17.34 10.91
N VAL A 645 3.94 17.74 9.64
CA VAL A 645 3.68 19.12 9.18
C VAL A 645 2.21 19.49 9.35
N LEU A 646 1.28 18.65 8.93
CA LEU A 646 -0.15 18.91 9.05
C LEU A 646 -0.62 18.94 10.51
N ASN A 647 -0.02 18.13 11.38
CA ASN A 647 -0.27 18.15 12.81
C ASN A 647 0.24 19.45 13.46
N SER A 648 1.39 19.99 13.01
CA SER A 648 1.91 21.28 13.48
C SER A 648 1.03 22.45 13.07
N MET A 649 0.31 22.33 11.95
CA MET A 649 -0.65 23.33 11.46
C MET A 649 -2.05 23.18 12.07
N SER A 650 -2.22 22.33 13.09
CA SER A 650 -3.52 22.00 13.74
C SER A 650 -4.58 21.45 12.77
N ILE A 651 -4.16 21.02 11.58
CA ILE A 651 -5.02 20.43 10.55
C ILE A 651 -5.13 18.91 10.77
N THR A 652 -5.54 18.50 11.94
CA THR A 652 -5.91 17.12 12.30
C THR A 652 -4.79 16.06 12.36
N PRO A 653 -4.80 15.16 13.36
CA PRO A 653 -3.85 14.05 13.51
C PRO A 653 -4.12 12.85 12.57
N TYR A 654 -4.89 13.05 11.50
CA TYR A 654 -5.36 11.99 10.61
C TYR A 654 -4.31 11.40 9.65
N TYR A 655 -3.09 11.95 9.63
CA TYR A 655 -2.13 11.64 8.58
C TYR A 655 -0.99 10.71 9.00
N THR A 656 -0.94 10.30 10.26
CA THR A 656 0.03 9.27 10.68
C THR A 656 -0.44 7.89 10.21
N PRO A 657 0.40 7.13 9.51
CA PRO A 657 0.00 5.82 9.01
C PRO A 657 -0.36 4.88 10.17
N THR A 658 -1.56 4.30 10.13
CA THR A 658 -1.96 3.28 11.09
C THR A 658 -1.21 1.97 10.83
N ILE A 659 -1.09 1.13 11.86
CA ILE A 659 -0.50 -0.23 11.70
C ILE A 659 -1.23 -1.01 10.61
N LEU A 660 -2.55 -0.85 10.50
CA LEU A 660 -3.37 -1.49 9.47
C LEU A 660 -3.01 -0.99 8.05
N THR A 661 -2.82 0.33 7.88
CA THR A 661 -2.39 0.92 6.61
C THR A 661 -1.04 0.35 6.16
N ILE A 662 -0.08 0.28 7.09
CA ILE A 662 1.26 -0.28 6.85
C ILE A 662 1.15 -1.76 6.45
N PHE A 663 0.36 -2.54 7.18
CA PHE A 663 0.15 -3.96 6.90
C PHE A 663 -0.44 -4.19 5.51
N ILE A 664 -1.49 -3.45 5.13
CA ILE A 664 -2.11 -3.56 3.80
C ILE A 664 -1.13 -3.18 2.69
N MET A 665 -0.34 -2.13 2.87
CA MET A 665 0.70 -1.74 1.90
C MET A 665 1.72 -2.86 1.68
N VAL A 666 2.21 -3.49 2.75
CA VAL A 666 3.15 -4.61 2.65
C VAL A 666 2.54 -5.79 1.92
N VAL A 667 1.31 -6.17 2.28
CA VAL A 667 0.58 -7.28 1.63
C VAL A 667 0.37 -7.01 0.15
N MET A 668 0.00 -5.80 -0.22
CA MET A 668 -0.18 -5.40 -1.62
C MET A 668 1.11 -5.53 -2.44
N HIS A 669 2.21 -4.96 -1.94
CA HIS A 669 3.49 -5.05 -2.63
C HIS A 669 3.96 -6.51 -2.79
N LEU A 670 3.66 -7.37 -1.81
CA LEU A 670 3.91 -8.80 -1.90
C LEU A 670 3.08 -9.47 -3.00
N ILE A 671 1.77 -9.17 -3.06
CA ILE A 671 0.87 -9.70 -4.10
C ILE A 671 1.34 -9.29 -5.51
N VAL A 672 1.72 -8.02 -5.69
CA VAL A 672 2.27 -7.53 -6.97
C VAL A 672 3.53 -8.30 -7.35
N SER A 673 4.47 -8.49 -6.43
CA SER A 673 5.73 -9.21 -6.67
C SER A 673 5.49 -10.69 -7.00
N LEU A 674 4.55 -11.36 -6.32
CA LEU A 674 4.15 -12.73 -6.62
C LEU A 674 3.47 -12.85 -8.00
N SER A 675 2.66 -11.84 -8.37
CA SER A 675 2.06 -11.80 -9.70
C SER A 675 3.11 -11.67 -10.81
N VAL A 676 4.14 -10.84 -10.61
CA VAL A 676 5.27 -10.71 -11.53
C VAL A 676 6.00 -12.05 -11.68
N PHE A 677 6.29 -12.74 -10.57
CA PHE A 677 6.87 -14.09 -10.56
C PHE A 677 6.07 -15.05 -11.46
N ASN A 678 4.76 -15.17 -11.21
CA ASN A 678 3.90 -16.09 -11.94
C ASN A 678 3.77 -15.75 -13.44
N ARG A 679 3.71 -14.44 -13.78
CA ARG A 679 3.65 -13.99 -15.20
C ARG A 679 4.95 -14.28 -15.91
N THR A 680 6.10 -14.03 -15.30
CA THR A 680 7.41 -14.33 -15.86
C THR A 680 7.53 -15.83 -16.12
N LYS A 681 7.19 -16.67 -15.14
CA LYS A 681 7.20 -18.12 -15.26
C LYS A 681 6.33 -18.63 -16.43
N LYS A 682 5.15 -18.03 -16.65
CA LYS A 682 4.26 -18.42 -17.77
C LYS A 682 4.77 -17.99 -19.15
N LYS A 683 5.53 -16.88 -19.24
CA LYS A 683 6.08 -16.38 -20.50
C LYS A 683 7.34 -17.12 -20.96
N ILE A 684 8.03 -17.81 -20.06
CA ILE A 684 9.19 -18.63 -20.37
C ILE A 684 8.70 -19.95 -20.97
N ARG A 685 8.84 -20.06 -22.28
CA ARG A 685 8.56 -21.30 -23.03
C ARG A 685 9.64 -22.35 -22.84
#